data_a6bfa6faa423f6f4e58a031e68eb27d0
#
_entry.id   a6bfa6faa423f6f4e58a031e68eb27d0
#
_cell.length_a   1.000
_cell.length_b   1.000
_cell.length_c   1.000
_cell.angle_alpha   90.00
_cell.angle_beta   90.00
_cell.angle_gamma   90.00
#
_symmetry.space_group_name_H-M   'P 1'
#
loop_
_entity.id
_entity.type
_entity.pdbx_description
1 polymer ?
#
loop_
_entity_poly.entity_id
_entity_poly.type
_entity_poly.pdbx_seq_one_letter_code
_entity_poly.pdbx_strand_id
1 'polypeptide(L)'
;MKAIRIPILSWSGDMKRYVVELSMFVFFVLAAACPLWGQANFGIQGHLEKDRLIFELEKGVLDTPMLFVRHDAGQLQVQWSEQNGFIQLSVFPVRSEAGVTIPQYRTTKIPYHILGRFPIQNHGKDEGHYRIDVTSLFLSAEVPWGLMSMETVLVGQSYIEGIRFLDDEVIIDTKRTAVYMKKQRTVSAAFSFYKLPEVMRPRLFDHRMGFTYEDLYSPLSNEPWTELGSIMRWRLVKKHKDRSLSKPVKPIVFYLDPSMPKQLRPYVRAGVLEWLPAFEAAGFKNAIEVRNLPKDSMDLAKHSVNYSIIRWRTKDHFRGHKLGGSTVEKIVDIRSGEILKADIILGTSIEEHVDSYFVCCAPMDDRARYPFPDELIGRLIQSTVAHEAGHAFGIKDGNFGEFAYPLEKVRSVAWLRKMGHTPSVMNYSRNHHIAQPEDSIPVDLLIQRVGPLDRYHIQWGYMPIVGAKKPADEFPVLDDLVRKQDTFPWLRNNASRAEILGPGLTDEVADNDSPIQSTILGLKNLKRVIALIPKINQGKKDHELLLRLHKKTLDFWYRQMERVLSMVGGYEIRNISGGQTGTIYTPLALDEQRQAMEFLLEHVFEVPRWLSHPDYRTKVGYTTNSDYLLNRQLKLLQDLFNARRMDRLEFMEENYFKDELLASLFQIIGEGLFKELERSRPIVTPRRQRIQQACLKLLTENVDKNSYYNLGGLGRTSAPFSDYSKSVMTFELMELEKMIEMALKRTRDRRTKGHLLVCSRILADLDR
;
A
#
# COMPACT_ATOMS: atom_id res chain seq x y z
N MET A 1 0.51 -84.36 35.21
CA MET A 1 0.82 -83.06 35.79
C MET A 1 -0.49 -82.29 35.98
N LYS A 2 -0.90 -82.09 37.24
CA LYS A 2 -2.21 -81.56 37.61
C LYS A 2 -2.24 -79.98 37.46
N ALA A 3 -3.18 -79.45 36.71
CA ALA A 3 -3.42 -78.01 36.63
C ALA A 3 -4.23 -77.58 37.88
N ILE A 4 -3.73 -76.59 38.61
CA ILE A 4 -4.41 -75.97 39.74
C ILE A 4 -5.32 -74.88 39.17
N ARG A 5 -6.66 -74.99 39.34
CA ARG A 5 -7.64 -73.96 39.09
C ARG A 5 -7.76 -73.04 40.30
N ILE A 6 -7.52 -71.77 40.10
CA ILE A 6 -7.80 -70.73 41.09
C ILE A 6 -9.24 -70.23 40.84
N PRO A 7 -10.09 -70.11 41.87
CA PRO A 7 -11.47 -69.59 41.68
C PRO A 7 -11.47 -68.07 41.49
N ILE A 8 -12.18 -67.65 40.44
CA ILE A 8 -12.44 -66.22 40.18
C ILE A 8 -13.57 -65.77 41.12
N LEU A 9 -13.28 -64.99 42.11
CA LEU A 9 -14.25 -64.27 42.94
C LEU A 9 -14.91 -63.18 42.06
N SER A 10 -16.24 -63.30 41.86
CA SER A 10 -17.10 -62.33 41.22
C SER A 10 -17.25 -61.13 42.17
N TRP A 11 -16.69 -60.00 41.79
CA TRP A 11 -16.91 -58.75 42.52
C TRP A 11 -18.28 -58.17 42.12
N SER A 12 -19.11 -57.72 43.11
CA SER A 12 -20.40 -57.11 42.90
C SER A 12 -20.25 -55.75 42.17
N GLY A 13 -21.25 -55.37 41.37
CA GLY A 13 -21.20 -54.22 40.49
C GLY A 13 -20.93 -52.88 41.17
N ASP A 14 -21.23 -52.73 42.44
CA ASP A 14 -21.05 -51.52 43.24
C ASP A 14 -19.58 -51.20 43.56
N MET A 15 -18.77 -52.23 43.81
CA MET A 15 -17.35 -52.01 44.16
C MET A 15 -16.49 -51.67 42.91
N LYS A 16 -16.93 -52.09 41.70
CA LYS A 16 -16.30 -51.62 40.44
C LYS A 16 -16.58 -50.17 40.18
N ARG A 17 -17.75 -49.68 40.55
CA ARG A 17 -18.10 -48.28 40.38
C ARG A 17 -17.30 -47.37 41.33
N TYR A 18 -17.11 -47.74 42.58
CA TYR A 18 -16.32 -47.00 43.53
C TYR A 18 -14.82 -46.96 43.20
N VAL A 19 -14.24 -48.03 42.64
CA VAL A 19 -12.84 -48.06 42.22
C VAL A 19 -12.62 -47.18 40.95
N VAL A 20 -13.60 -47.16 40.02
CA VAL A 20 -13.52 -46.28 38.83
C VAL A 20 -13.75 -44.83 39.22
N GLU A 21 -14.68 -44.52 40.11
CA GLU A 21 -14.89 -43.14 40.62
C GLU A 21 -13.69 -42.64 41.43
N LEU A 22 -13.08 -43.49 42.29
CA LEU A 22 -11.92 -43.10 43.06
C LEU A 22 -10.68 -42.95 42.16
N SER A 23 -10.50 -43.80 41.14
CA SER A 23 -9.41 -43.64 40.16
C SER A 23 -9.62 -42.42 39.26
N MET A 24 -10.85 -42.09 38.86
CA MET A 24 -11.14 -40.86 38.15
C MET A 24 -10.94 -39.61 39.04
N PHE A 25 -11.33 -39.66 40.33
CA PHE A 25 -11.11 -38.55 41.25
C PHE A 25 -9.61 -38.33 41.57
N VAL A 26 -8.83 -39.37 41.73
CA VAL A 26 -7.36 -39.31 41.90
C VAL A 26 -6.69 -38.82 40.62
N PHE A 27 -7.18 -39.19 39.43
CA PHE A 27 -6.69 -38.70 38.16
C PHE A 27 -7.04 -37.21 37.95
N PHE A 28 -8.24 -36.76 38.37
CA PHE A 28 -8.67 -35.35 38.32
C PHE A 28 -7.91 -34.50 39.37
N VAL A 29 -7.62 -35.02 40.55
CA VAL A 29 -6.88 -34.30 41.60
C VAL A 29 -5.38 -34.23 41.26
N LEU A 30 -4.80 -35.26 40.63
CA LEU A 30 -3.43 -35.24 40.12
C LEU A 30 -3.29 -34.38 38.84
N ALA A 31 -4.33 -34.31 37.98
CA ALA A 31 -4.34 -33.41 36.84
C ALA A 31 -4.52 -31.93 37.22
N ALA A 32 -5.17 -31.65 38.37
CA ALA A 32 -5.31 -30.29 38.90
C ALA A 32 -4.13 -29.77 39.71
N ALA A 33 -3.15 -30.62 40.01
CA ALA A 33 -1.97 -30.29 40.81
C ALA A 33 -0.66 -30.20 40.03
N CYS A 34 -0.64 -30.60 38.75
CA CYS A 34 0.50 -30.34 37.89
C CYS A 34 0.28 -28.99 37.17
N PRO A 35 1.17 -28.01 37.37
CA PRO A 35 1.18 -26.88 36.45
C PRO A 35 1.38 -27.46 35.03
N LEU A 36 0.47 -27.12 34.13
CA LEU A 36 0.58 -27.47 32.70
C LEU A 36 1.81 -26.75 32.14
N TRP A 37 2.96 -27.44 32.23
CA TRP A 37 4.20 -26.99 31.63
C TRP A 37 4.09 -27.23 30.13
N GLY A 38 3.90 -26.15 29.35
CA GLY A 38 4.07 -26.20 27.92
C GLY A 38 5.56 -26.03 27.61
N GLN A 39 6.08 -26.80 26.69
CA GLN A 39 7.47 -26.73 26.23
C GLN A 39 7.48 -26.49 24.72
N ALA A 40 8.20 -25.48 24.29
CA ALA A 40 8.59 -25.33 22.89
C ALA A 40 9.87 -26.14 22.62
N ASN A 41 9.96 -26.80 21.48
CA ASN A 41 11.13 -27.67 21.15
C ASN A 41 12.45 -26.91 20.96
N PHE A 42 12.48 -25.58 21.16
CA PHE A 42 13.72 -24.80 21.10
C PHE A 42 14.17 -24.22 22.43
N GLY A 43 13.74 -24.83 23.54
CA GLY A 43 14.34 -24.61 24.88
C GLY A 43 13.77 -23.43 25.63
N ILE A 44 12.58 -22.91 25.30
CA ILE A 44 11.80 -21.97 26.11
C ILE A 44 10.60 -22.71 26.70
N GLN A 45 10.54 -22.82 28.01
CA GLN A 45 9.38 -23.27 28.75
C GLN A 45 8.76 -22.09 29.50
N GLY A 46 7.51 -22.17 29.87
CA GLY A 46 6.88 -21.08 30.64
C GLY A 46 5.52 -21.45 31.17
N HIS A 47 5.12 -20.73 32.19
CA HIS A 47 3.81 -20.88 32.85
C HIS A 47 3.40 -19.59 33.55
N LEU A 48 2.13 -19.48 33.87
CA LEU A 48 1.59 -18.37 34.66
C LEU A 48 1.60 -18.76 36.16
N GLU A 49 2.24 -17.94 36.98
CA GLU A 49 2.13 -17.98 38.45
C GLU A 49 1.32 -16.78 38.92
N LYS A 50 0.03 -16.98 39.17
CA LYS A 50 -0.94 -15.88 39.39
C LYS A 50 -0.95 -14.94 38.19
N ASP A 51 -0.48 -13.69 38.35
CA ASP A 51 -0.42 -12.68 37.32
C ASP A 51 0.99 -12.51 36.71
N ARG A 52 1.92 -13.44 37.02
CA ARG A 52 3.30 -13.38 36.54
C ARG A 52 3.55 -14.43 35.48
N LEU A 53 4.28 -14.06 34.45
CA LEU A 53 4.78 -14.98 33.42
C LEU A 53 6.22 -15.36 33.76
N ILE A 54 6.39 -16.62 34.09
CA ILE A 54 7.70 -17.21 34.42
C ILE A 54 8.20 -17.96 33.19
N PHE A 55 9.41 -17.64 32.75
CA PHE A 55 10.13 -18.42 31.73
C PHE A 55 11.24 -19.26 32.39
N GLU A 56 11.42 -20.45 31.81
CA GLU A 56 12.57 -21.29 32.05
C GLU A 56 13.30 -21.46 30.73
N LEU A 57 14.50 -20.88 30.63
CA LEU A 57 15.31 -20.87 29.44
C LEU A 57 16.42 -21.91 29.55
N GLU A 58 16.49 -22.85 28.60
CA GLU A 58 17.62 -23.74 28.47
C GLU A 58 18.91 -22.96 28.11
N LYS A 59 20.07 -23.37 28.59
CA LYS A 59 21.36 -22.75 28.27
C LYS A 59 21.59 -22.63 26.76
N GLY A 60 21.10 -23.61 25.98
CA GLY A 60 21.21 -23.62 24.52
C GLY A 60 20.42 -22.54 23.78
N VAL A 61 19.51 -21.84 24.47
CA VAL A 61 18.75 -20.69 23.90
C VAL A 61 19.56 -19.41 23.94
N LEU A 62 20.50 -19.33 24.92
CA LEU A 62 21.33 -18.14 25.06
C LEU A 62 22.21 -17.98 23.82
N ASP A 63 22.43 -16.70 23.45
CA ASP A 63 23.24 -16.29 22.31
C ASP A 63 22.75 -16.82 20.95
N THR A 64 21.49 -17.33 20.91
CA THR A 64 20.83 -17.77 19.67
C THR A 64 19.87 -16.71 19.18
N PRO A 65 20.01 -16.21 17.94
CA PRO A 65 19.08 -15.27 17.35
C PRO A 65 17.68 -15.86 17.18
N MET A 66 16.64 -15.08 17.53
CA MET A 66 15.24 -15.43 17.32
C MET A 66 14.43 -14.19 16.97
N LEU A 67 13.20 -14.36 16.49
CA LEU A 67 12.29 -13.24 16.30
C LEU A 67 11.45 -13.02 17.57
N PHE A 68 11.35 -11.78 17.97
CA PHE A 68 10.34 -11.29 18.91
C PHE A 68 9.32 -10.48 18.12
N VAL A 69 8.09 -10.98 18.05
CA VAL A 69 7.02 -10.44 17.21
C VAL A 69 5.91 -9.90 18.09
N ARG A 70 5.43 -8.71 17.78
CA ARG A 70 4.13 -8.21 18.20
C ARG A 70 3.22 -8.17 16.98
N HIS A 71 2.20 -9.05 16.95
CA HIS A 71 1.41 -9.34 15.74
C HIS A 71 0.58 -8.18 15.20
N ASP A 72 0.47 -7.05 15.88
CA ASP A 72 -0.22 -5.83 15.44
C ASP A 72 0.73 -4.62 15.25
N ALA A 73 2.03 -4.81 15.44
CA ALA A 73 2.97 -3.69 15.47
C ALA A 73 4.30 -3.93 14.75
N GLY A 74 4.81 -5.17 14.69
CA GLY A 74 6.06 -5.45 14.01
C GLY A 74 6.88 -6.58 14.62
N GLN A 75 8.14 -6.66 14.23
CA GLN A 75 9.08 -7.70 14.64
C GLN A 75 10.45 -7.12 14.95
N LEU A 76 11.19 -7.83 15.82
CA LEU A 76 12.57 -7.56 16.17
C LEU A 76 13.34 -8.88 16.17
N GLN A 77 14.54 -8.91 15.62
CA GLN A 77 15.47 -10.01 15.86
C GLN A 77 16.20 -9.76 17.17
N VAL A 78 16.08 -10.69 18.10
CA VAL A 78 16.55 -10.55 19.49
C VAL A 78 17.43 -11.73 19.87
N GLN A 79 18.13 -11.56 20.98
CA GLN A 79 18.98 -12.60 21.56
C GLN A 79 18.92 -12.50 23.08
N TRP A 80 18.79 -13.67 23.74
CA TRP A 80 18.94 -13.80 25.18
C TRP A 80 20.40 -13.98 25.51
N SER A 81 20.89 -13.35 26.59
CA SER A 81 22.26 -13.52 27.09
C SER A 81 22.30 -13.46 28.62
N GLU A 82 23.25 -14.12 29.24
CA GLU A 82 23.49 -14.02 30.69
C GLU A 82 24.57 -12.97 30.94
N GLN A 83 24.31 -12.09 31.90
CA GLN A 83 25.31 -11.13 32.37
C GLN A 83 25.09 -10.76 33.83
N ASN A 84 26.09 -11.02 34.67
CA ASN A 84 26.13 -10.62 36.09
C ASN A 84 24.88 -11.05 36.89
N GLY A 85 24.47 -12.32 36.76
CA GLY A 85 23.32 -12.88 37.48
C GLY A 85 21.93 -12.46 36.94
N PHE A 86 21.92 -11.89 35.75
CA PHE A 86 20.69 -11.53 35.04
C PHE A 86 20.66 -12.17 33.67
N ILE A 87 19.47 -12.52 33.21
CA ILE A 87 19.21 -12.77 31.81
C ILE A 87 18.68 -11.47 31.17
N GLN A 88 19.29 -11.08 30.08
CA GLN A 88 18.86 -9.90 29.31
C GLN A 88 18.39 -10.27 27.91
N LEU A 89 17.37 -9.59 27.43
CA LEU A 89 16.90 -9.63 26.04
C LEU A 89 17.39 -8.39 25.30
N SER A 90 18.10 -8.60 24.20
CA SER A 90 18.75 -7.52 23.49
C SER A 90 18.43 -7.53 21.99
N VAL A 91 18.40 -6.33 21.41
CA VAL A 91 18.32 -6.09 19.96
C VAL A 91 19.64 -5.49 19.49
N PHE A 92 20.12 -5.93 18.35
CA PHE A 92 21.34 -5.42 17.73
C PHE A 92 21.17 -5.35 16.22
N PRO A 93 22.02 -4.60 15.50
CA PRO A 93 21.98 -4.59 14.04
C PRO A 93 22.22 -6.01 13.51
N VAL A 94 21.43 -6.40 12.52
CA VAL A 94 21.56 -7.72 11.90
C VAL A 94 22.44 -7.60 10.66
N ARG A 95 23.46 -8.43 10.57
CA ARG A 95 24.20 -8.57 9.32
C ARG A 95 23.49 -9.59 8.43
N SER A 96 23.03 -9.14 7.26
CA SER A 96 22.40 -10.02 6.29
C SER A 96 23.44 -10.91 5.59
N GLU A 97 22.98 -12.02 5.02
CA GLU A 97 23.80 -12.91 4.18
C GLU A 97 24.30 -12.22 2.89
N ALA A 98 23.66 -11.13 2.50
CA ALA A 98 24.11 -10.26 1.40
C ALA A 98 25.23 -9.30 1.81
N GLY A 99 25.57 -9.22 3.10
CA GLY A 99 26.66 -8.41 3.65
C GLY A 99 26.26 -7.03 4.13
N VAL A 100 24.97 -6.70 4.11
CA VAL A 100 24.42 -5.42 4.60
C VAL A 100 24.18 -5.49 6.10
N THR A 101 24.51 -4.42 6.83
CA THR A 101 24.15 -4.28 8.25
C THR A 101 22.83 -3.53 8.35
N ILE A 102 21.79 -4.18 8.84
CA ILE A 102 20.42 -3.67 8.93
C ILE A 102 20.16 -3.17 10.34
N PRO A 103 19.95 -1.86 10.57
CA PRO A 103 19.53 -1.34 11.86
C PRO A 103 18.07 -1.71 12.11
N GLN A 104 17.78 -2.25 13.29
CA GLN A 104 16.40 -2.63 13.64
C GLN A 104 15.55 -1.46 14.18
N TYR A 105 16.20 -0.32 14.51
CA TYR A 105 15.53 0.91 14.97
C TYR A 105 15.88 2.10 14.10
N ARG A 106 14.86 2.81 13.62
CA ARG A 106 15.02 4.02 12.77
C ARG A 106 15.66 5.22 13.46
N THR A 107 15.48 5.36 14.77
CA THR A 107 15.76 6.61 15.47
C THR A 107 17.08 6.60 16.21
N THR A 108 17.78 5.47 16.26
CA THR A 108 18.98 5.36 17.06
C THR A 108 20.15 4.86 16.22
N LYS A 109 21.18 5.67 16.11
CA LYS A 109 22.53 5.23 15.72
C LYS A 109 23.14 4.27 16.74
N ILE A 110 22.32 3.77 17.70
CA ILE A 110 22.78 2.88 18.77
C ILE A 110 22.78 1.45 18.21
N PRO A 111 23.93 0.81 18.11
CA PRO A 111 24.08 -0.52 17.55
C PRO A 111 23.52 -1.63 18.44
N TYR A 112 23.07 -1.31 19.65
CA TYR A 112 22.66 -2.28 20.65
C TYR A 112 21.60 -1.68 21.58
N HIS A 113 20.52 -2.45 21.87
CA HIS A 113 19.46 -2.02 22.78
C HIS A 113 18.97 -3.16 23.65
N ILE A 114 18.92 -2.96 24.96
CA ILE A 114 18.38 -3.93 25.93
C ILE A 114 16.88 -3.67 26.07
N LEU A 115 16.06 -4.67 25.71
CA LEU A 115 14.59 -4.62 25.86
C LEU A 115 14.12 -4.91 27.28
N GLY A 116 14.87 -5.77 28.00
CA GLY A 116 14.58 -6.15 29.38
C GLY A 116 15.76 -6.85 30.02
N ARG A 117 15.84 -6.73 31.34
CA ARG A 117 16.85 -7.38 32.17
C ARG A 117 16.18 -8.02 33.38
N PHE A 118 16.29 -9.34 33.51
CA PHE A 118 15.52 -10.16 34.41
C PHE A 118 16.45 -10.89 35.40
N PRO A 119 16.26 -10.75 36.73
CA PRO A 119 17.08 -11.44 37.70
C PRO A 119 16.82 -12.94 37.64
N ILE A 120 17.90 -13.75 37.73
CA ILE A 120 17.82 -15.19 37.77
C ILE A 120 17.30 -15.61 39.16
N GLN A 121 16.21 -16.39 39.20
CA GLN A 121 15.51 -16.79 40.44
C GLN A 121 15.99 -18.13 41.02
N ASN A 122 16.63 -18.98 40.23
CA ASN A 122 17.02 -20.36 40.60
C ASN A 122 18.53 -20.55 40.82
N HIS A 123 19.20 -19.58 41.43
CA HIS A 123 20.63 -19.68 41.72
C HIS A 123 20.98 -21.01 42.42
N GLY A 124 21.73 -21.86 41.73
CA GLY A 124 22.36 -23.07 42.28
C GLY A 124 21.48 -24.33 42.46
N LYS A 125 20.24 -24.35 41.92
CA LYS A 125 19.35 -25.53 42.05
C LYS A 125 19.17 -26.35 40.78
N ASP A 126 19.48 -25.79 39.62
CA ASP A 126 19.33 -26.50 38.34
C ASP A 126 20.39 -26.02 37.34
N GLU A 127 21.34 -26.90 37.00
CA GLU A 127 22.49 -26.54 36.14
C GLU A 127 22.11 -26.37 34.67
N GLY A 128 20.86 -26.67 34.26
CA GLY A 128 20.39 -26.73 32.88
C GLY A 128 19.53 -25.52 32.43
N HIS A 129 18.85 -24.86 33.37
CA HIS A 129 17.82 -23.88 33.04
C HIS A 129 17.94 -22.60 33.86
N TYR A 130 17.54 -21.45 33.27
CA TYR A 130 17.43 -20.16 33.93
C TYR A 130 15.96 -19.79 34.12
N ARG A 131 15.54 -19.65 35.40
CA ARG A 131 14.19 -19.23 35.76
C ARG A 131 14.15 -17.71 35.92
N ILE A 132 13.25 -17.04 35.20
CA ILE A 132 13.11 -15.59 35.19
C ILE A 132 11.65 -15.15 35.10
N ASP A 133 11.30 -14.01 35.71
CA ASP A 133 10.00 -13.35 35.55
C ASP A 133 10.05 -12.33 34.41
N VAL A 134 9.33 -12.61 33.31
CA VAL A 134 9.34 -11.78 32.09
C VAL A 134 8.04 -10.95 31.93
N THR A 135 7.21 -10.85 32.95
CA THR A 135 5.89 -10.17 32.90
C THR A 135 5.99 -8.75 32.37
N SER A 136 6.99 -7.99 32.83
CA SER A 136 7.18 -6.59 32.44
C SER A 136 7.43 -6.39 30.93
N LEU A 137 8.06 -7.37 30.26
CA LEU A 137 8.34 -7.30 28.83
C LEU A 137 7.06 -7.17 27.99
N PHE A 138 5.97 -7.77 28.44
CA PHE A 138 4.70 -7.81 27.69
C PHE A 138 3.70 -6.75 28.12
N LEU A 139 3.78 -6.27 29.36
CA LEU A 139 2.82 -5.32 29.93
C LEU A 139 3.32 -3.87 29.98
N SER A 140 4.62 -3.63 29.68
CA SER A 140 5.16 -2.27 29.60
C SER A 140 5.12 -1.71 28.17
N ALA A 141 5.26 -0.39 28.04
CA ALA A 141 5.39 0.29 26.75
C ALA A 141 6.86 0.47 26.32
N GLU A 142 7.81 -0.16 27.04
CA GLU A 142 9.24 0.13 26.88
C GLU A 142 9.84 -0.45 25.59
N VAL A 143 9.19 -1.45 24.98
CA VAL A 143 9.65 -2.02 23.70
C VAL A 143 9.18 -1.12 22.56
N PRO A 144 10.08 -0.47 21.82
CA PRO A 144 9.73 0.41 20.71
C PRO A 144 9.36 -0.40 19.47
N TRP A 145 8.07 -0.62 19.26
CA TRP A 145 7.48 -1.34 18.12
C TRP A 145 7.27 -0.42 16.88
N GLY A 146 8.18 0.52 16.61
CA GLY A 146 8.07 1.45 15.49
C GLY A 146 7.17 2.66 15.79
N LEU A 147 6.85 3.45 14.75
CA LEU A 147 6.12 4.73 14.86
C LEU A 147 4.68 4.61 15.39
N MET A 148 4.09 3.41 15.38
CA MET A 148 2.70 3.17 15.81
C MET A 148 2.56 2.88 17.31
N SER A 149 3.66 2.79 18.05
CA SER A 149 3.67 2.39 19.47
C SER A 149 3.69 3.56 20.47
N MET A 150 3.14 4.72 20.11
CA MET A 150 2.96 5.84 21.07
C MET A 150 1.82 5.55 22.05
N GLU A 151 1.82 4.37 22.67
CA GLU A 151 0.83 3.97 23.65
C GLU A 151 1.43 4.07 25.06
N THR A 152 0.83 4.84 25.95
CA THR A 152 1.13 4.72 27.39
C THR A 152 0.31 3.60 27.96
N VAL A 153 0.95 2.47 28.30
CA VAL A 153 0.27 1.31 28.85
C VAL A 153 0.02 1.50 30.37
N LEU A 154 -1.21 1.27 30.80
CA LEU A 154 -1.59 1.24 32.19
C LEU A 154 -1.36 -0.17 32.74
N VAL A 155 -0.19 -0.42 33.30
CA VAL A 155 0.25 -1.76 33.75
C VAL A 155 -0.73 -2.37 34.76
N GLY A 156 -1.22 -1.60 35.73
CA GLY A 156 -2.19 -2.07 36.73
C GLY A 156 -3.59 -2.43 36.19
N GLN A 157 -3.85 -2.16 34.88
CA GLN A 157 -5.09 -2.51 34.20
C GLN A 157 -4.84 -3.46 33.01
N SER A 158 -3.62 -4.01 32.92
CA SER A 158 -3.18 -4.90 31.86
C SER A 158 -2.77 -6.24 32.46
N TYR A 159 -3.00 -7.34 31.74
CA TYR A 159 -2.64 -8.68 32.22
C TYR A 159 -2.32 -9.62 31.06
N ILE A 160 -1.62 -10.71 31.40
CA ILE A 160 -1.35 -11.81 30.48
C ILE A 160 -2.55 -12.76 30.53
N GLU A 161 -3.17 -12.98 29.35
CA GLU A 161 -4.36 -13.81 29.22
C GLU A 161 -4.01 -15.31 29.12
N GLY A 162 -2.85 -15.61 28.49
CA GLY A 162 -2.39 -16.98 28.33
C GLY A 162 -1.06 -17.11 27.62
N ILE A 163 -0.54 -18.33 27.64
CA ILE A 163 0.67 -18.73 26.91
C ILE A 163 0.39 -20.01 26.13
N ARG A 164 0.90 -20.09 24.90
CA ARG A 164 0.74 -21.22 23.99
C ARG A 164 2.08 -21.63 23.41
N PHE A 165 2.30 -22.92 23.26
CA PHE A 165 3.56 -23.48 22.75
C PHE A 165 3.31 -24.23 21.44
N LEU A 166 4.16 -23.96 20.46
CA LEU A 166 4.31 -24.69 19.22
C LEU A 166 5.74 -25.19 19.14
N ASP A 167 6.07 -26.06 18.18
CA ASP A 167 7.41 -26.64 18.06
C ASP A 167 8.53 -25.59 17.90
N ASP A 168 8.23 -24.46 17.27
CA ASP A 168 9.16 -23.40 16.93
C ASP A 168 8.70 -22.01 17.41
N GLU A 169 7.62 -21.93 18.21
CA GLU A 169 7.04 -20.66 18.62
C GLU A 169 6.43 -20.71 20.02
N VAL A 170 6.67 -19.67 20.81
CA VAL A 170 5.94 -19.40 22.05
C VAL A 170 5.10 -18.16 21.85
N ILE A 171 3.80 -18.28 22.05
CA ILE A 171 2.82 -17.19 21.85
C ILE A 171 2.26 -16.75 23.19
N ILE A 172 2.32 -15.46 23.47
CA ILE A 172 1.84 -14.83 24.70
C ILE A 172 0.68 -13.91 24.31
N ASP A 173 -0.52 -14.23 24.79
CA ASP A 173 -1.71 -13.42 24.63
C ASP A 173 -1.89 -12.47 25.82
N THR A 174 -2.17 -11.21 25.56
CA THR A 174 -2.33 -10.15 26.58
C THR A 174 -3.59 -9.32 26.38
N LYS A 175 -4.11 -8.79 27.48
CA LYS A 175 -5.05 -7.66 27.48
C LYS A 175 -4.29 -6.43 27.97
N ARG A 176 -4.14 -5.45 27.08
CA ARG A 176 -3.41 -4.22 27.38
C ARG A 176 -4.36 -3.04 27.38
N THR A 177 -4.39 -2.33 28.50
CA THR A 177 -5.09 -1.06 28.63
C THR A 177 -4.09 0.06 28.36
N ALA A 178 -4.33 0.84 27.33
CA ALA A 178 -3.42 1.91 26.92
C ALA A 178 -4.18 3.22 26.66
N VAL A 179 -3.47 4.35 26.87
CA VAL A 179 -3.95 5.69 26.52
C VAL A 179 -3.37 6.08 25.17
N TYR A 180 -4.24 6.28 24.21
CA TYR A 180 -3.89 6.79 22.88
C TYR A 180 -4.74 8.03 22.56
N MET A 181 -4.10 9.13 22.18
CA MET A 181 -4.80 10.42 21.94
C MET A 181 -5.77 10.82 23.04
N LYS A 182 -5.37 10.73 24.31
CA LYS A 182 -6.17 11.02 25.50
C LYS A 182 -7.40 10.09 25.72
N LYS A 183 -7.51 8.99 24.97
CA LYS A 183 -8.58 7.99 25.13
C LYS A 183 -8.01 6.69 25.64
N GLN A 184 -8.57 6.19 26.75
CA GLN A 184 -8.21 4.90 27.32
C GLN A 184 -8.96 3.78 26.57
N ARG A 185 -8.24 2.70 26.22
CA ARG A 185 -8.81 1.51 25.57
C ARG A 185 -8.10 0.26 26.05
N THR A 186 -8.85 -0.81 26.24
CA THR A 186 -8.31 -2.16 26.44
C THR A 186 -8.34 -2.92 25.12
N VAL A 187 -7.21 -3.44 24.69
CA VAL A 187 -7.06 -4.18 23.44
C VAL A 187 -6.35 -5.50 23.70
N SER A 188 -6.67 -6.53 22.91
CA SER A 188 -5.88 -7.76 22.88
C SER A 188 -4.62 -7.50 22.05
N ALA A 189 -3.46 -7.92 22.54
CA ALA A 189 -2.21 -7.94 21.80
C ALA A 189 -1.53 -9.30 22.02
N ALA A 190 -0.98 -9.87 20.97
CA ALA A 190 -0.25 -11.11 21.05
C ALA A 190 1.22 -10.91 20.66
N PHE A 191 2.07 -11.61 21.36
CA PHE A 191 3.52 -11.59 21.14
C PHE A 191 4.00 -13.02 20.85
N SER A 192 5.07 -13.15 20.08
CA SER A 192 5.71 -14.45 19.85
C SER A 192 7.22 -14.34 19.96
N PHE A 193 7.81 -15.36 20.59
CA PHE A 193 9.20 -15.74 20.32
C PHE A 193 9.20 -16.86 19.31
N TYR A 194 9.85 -16.63 18.18
CA TYR A 194 9.88 -17.57 17.07
C TYR A 194 11.32 -17.97 16.73
N LYS A 195 11.57 -19.28 16.67
CA LYS A 195 12.86 -19.86 16.27
C LYS A 195 13.12 -19.58 14.80
N LEU A 196 14.19 -18.86 14.49
CA LEU A 196 14.57 -18.62 13.13
C LEU A 196 15.01 -19.92 12.41
N PRO A 197 14.56 -20.15 11.16
CA PRO A 197 15.01 -21.28 10.34
C PRO A 197 16.48 -21.11 9.92
N GLU A 198 17.05 -22.16 9.30
CA GLU A 198 18.28 -22.00 8.53
C GLU A 198 18.15 -20.85 7.55
N VAL A 199 19.22 -20.06 7.39
CA VAL A 199 19.18 -18.86 6.54
C VAL A 199 18.95 -19.25 5.08
N MET A 200 17.95 -18.67 4.46
CA MET A 200 17.70 -18.83 3.03
C MET A 200 18.78 -18.12 2.21
N ARG A 201 19.25 -18.70 1.10
CA ARG A 201 20.11 -17.96 0.17
C ARG A 201 19.36 -16.74 -0.35
N PRO A 202 19.84 -15.52 -0.09
CA PRO A 202 19.20 -14.30 -0.55
C PRO A 202 19.25 -14.16 -2.07
N ARG A 203 18.35 -13.37 -2.64
CA ARG A 203 18.44 -12.82 -3.99
C ARG A 203 18.65 -11.33 -3.90
N LEU A 204 19.70 -10.83 -4.55
CA LEU A 204 20.05 -9.42 -4.47
C LEU A 204 18.96 -8.55 -5.10
N PHE A 205 18.76 -7.39 -4.51
CA PHE A 205 17.82 -6.38 -4.98
C PHE A 205 18.31 -5.75 -6.30
N ASP A 206 17.38 -5.52 -7.20
CA ASP A 206 17.60 -4.75 -8.42
C ASP A 206 16.54 -3.64 -8.50
N HIS A 207 16.98 -2.40 -8.56
CA HIS A 207 16.10 -1.23 -8.57
C HIS A 207 15.21 -1.14 -9.81
N ARG A 208 15.52 -1.90 -10.87
CA ARG A 208 14.70 -2.03 -12.07
C ARG A 208 13.52 -2.99 -11.89
N MET A 209 13.48 -3.71 -10.75
CA MET A 209 12.45 -4.71 -10.44
C MET A 209 11.59 -4.27 -9.26
N GLY A 210 10.29 -4.58 -9.30
CA GLY A 210 9.31 -4.12 -8.33
C GLY A 210 9.23 -4.93 -7.04
N PHE A 211 10.36 -5.33 -6.43
CA PHE A 211 10.34 -6.07 -5.17
C PHE A 211 10.56 -5.18 -3.95
N THR A 212 9.91 -5.54 -2.82
CA THR A 212 10.32 -5.06 -1.51
C THR A 212 11.65 -5.73 -1.13
N TYR A 213 12.50 -5.02 -0.40
CA TYR A 213 13.79 -5.54 0.07
C TYR A 213 13.96 -5.23 1.56
N GLU A 214 15.01 -5.75 2.16
CA GLU A 214 15.21 -5.76 3.62
C GLU A 214 15.37 -4.40 4.28
N ASP A 215 15.53 -3.32 3.54
CA ASP A 215 15.45 -1.96 4.09
C ASP A 215 14.00 -1.64 4.48
N LEU A 216 13.54 -2.34 5.52
CA LEU A 216 12.20 -2.19 6.09
C LEU A 216 11.95 -0.80 6.65
N TYR A 217 12.99 0.00 6.89
CA TYR A 217 12.94 1.18 7.74
C TYR A 217 13.29 2.48 7.04
N SER A 218 13.62 2.47 5.76
CA SER A 218 13.90 3.71 5.02
C SER A 218 12.92 4.00 3.89
N PRO A 219 11.66 4.37 4.17
CA PRO A 219 10.81 4.98 3.15
C PRO A 219 11.26 6.41 2.81
N LEU A 220 12.28 6.93 3.48
CA LEU A 220 12.76 8.30 3.38
C LEU A 220 14.25 8.41 3.08
N SER A 221 14.99 7.29 2.97
CA SER A 221 16.38 7.39 2.56
C SER A 221 16.42 7.73 1.07
N ASN A 222 16.87 8.93 0.77
CA ASN A 222 17.41 9.27 -0.54
C ASN A 222 18.78 8.57 -0.77
N GLU A 223 19.11 7.59 0.08
CA GLU A 223 20.33 6.81 -0.08
C GLU A 223 20.25 6.04 -1.40
N PRO A 224 21.27 6.11 -2.20
CA PRO A 224 21.36 5.34 -3.43
C PRO A 224 21.24 3.84 -3.09
N TRP A 225 20.61 3.12 -3.96
CA TRP A 225 20.33 1.69 -3.85
C TRP A 225 21.53 0.89 -3.38
N THR A 226 21.34 0.08 -2.35
CA THR A 226 22.40 -0.82 -1.91
C THR A 226 22.44 -2.03 -2.86
N GLU A 227 23.52 -2.17 -3.62
CA GLU A 227 23.75 -3.35 -4.49
C GLU A 227 23.72 -4.68 -3.73
N LEU A 228 23.76 -4.63 -2.41
CA LEU A 228 23.82 -5.77 -1.52
C LEU A 228 22.51 -6.06 -0.78
N GLY A 229 21.44 -5.28 -1.00
CA GLY A 229 20.13 -5.56 -0.40
C GLY A 229 19.51 -6.83 -0.93
N SER A 230 18.72 -7.53 -0.11
CA SER A 230 18.01 -8.77 -0.48
C SER A 230 16.53 -8.51 -0.69
N ILE A 231 15.94 -9.07 -1.74
CA ILE A 231 14.49 -8.98 -1.94
C ILE A 231 13.74 -9.83 -0.93
N MET A 232 12.54 -9.38 -0.55
CA MET A 232 11.63 -10.17 0.26
C MET A 232 10.92 -11.20 -0.61
N ARG A 233 11.09 -12.49 -0.30
CA ARG A 233 10.44 -13.57 -1.04
C ARG A 233 10.25 -14.83 -0.18
N TRP A 234 9.33 -15.69 -0.57
CA TRP A 234 9.16 -17.01 0.03
C TRP A 234 10.27 -17.97 -0.38
N ARG A 235 10.64 -18.87 0.53
CA ARG A 235 11.53 -20.00 0.23
C ARG A 235 10.78 -21.03 -0.61
N LEU A 236 11.14 -21.16 -1.89
CA LEU A 236 10.65 -22.22 -2.76
C LEU A 236 11.81 -23.08 -3.26
N VAL A 237 11.75 -24.38 -2.96
CA VAL A 237 12.73 -25.39 -3.39
C VAL A 237 11.99 -26.45 -4.19
N LYS A 238 12.46 -26.74 -5.40
CA LYS A 238 11.87 -27.79 -6.25
C LYS A 238 11.99 -29.16 -5.62
N LYS A 239 10.90 -29.94 -5.59
CA LYS A 239 10.92 -31.35 -5.16
C LYS A 239 11.80 -32.20 -6.09
N HIS A 240 11.75 -31.90 -7.40
CA HIS A 240 12.58 -32.54 -8.44
C HIS A 240 13.43 -31.43 -9.09
N LYS A 241 14.69 -31.34 -8.69
CA LYS A 241 15.60 -30.25 -9.09
C LYS A 241 15.98 -30.30 -10.58
N ASP A 242 15.98 -31.48 -11.16
CA ASP A 242 16.28 -31.81 -12.56
C ASP A 242 15.18 -31.43 -13.55
N ARG A 243 13.94 -31.24 -13.08
CA ARG A 243 12.78 -30.92 -13.93
C ARG A 243 12.65 -29.41 -14.13
N SER A 244 12.34 -29.00 -15.36
CA SER A 244 12.04 -27.59 -15.69
C SER A 244 10.83 -27.09 -14.86
N LEU A 245 9.81 -27.92 -14.70
CA LEU A 245 8.60 -27.64 -13.90
C LEU A 245 8.43 -28.69 -12.81
N SER A 246 8.42 -28.30 -11.54
CA SER A 246 8.28 -29.18 -10.40
C SER A 246 7.41 -28.56 -9.31
N LYS A 247 6.71 -29.40 -8.53
CA LYS A 247 6.11 -28.89 -7.27
C LYS A 247 7.21 -28.45 -6.33
N PRO A 248 6.97 -27.42 -5.48
CA PRO A 248 7.87 -27.11 -4.39
C PRO A 248 7.83 -28.21 -3.31
N VAL A 249 8.89 -28.31 -2.50
CA VAL A 249 8.92 -29.17 -1.31
C VAL A 249 7.84 -28.72 -0.31
N LYS A 250 7.74 -27.39 -0.07
CA LYS A 250 6.71 -26.76 0.76
C LYS A 250 6.03 -25.65 -0.08
N PRO A 251 4.72 -25.72 -0.33
CA PRO A 251 3.99 -24.65 -1.01
C PRO A 251 3.79 -23.46 -0.08
N ILE A 252 3.51 -22.30 -0.66
CA ILE A 252 3.02 -21.11 0.07
C ILE A 252 1.55 -21.36 0.42
N VAL A 253 1.21 -21.34 1.71
CA VAL A 253 -0.14 -21.68 2.17
C VAL A 253 -0.80 -20.48 2.83
N PHE A 254 -1.98 -20.11 2.35
CA PHE A 254 -2.84 -19.13 2.99
C PHE A 254 -4.07 -19.80 3.57
N TYR A 255 -4.56 -19.28 4.70
CA TYR A 255 -5.76 -19.77 5.36
C TYR A 255 -6.85 -18.72 5.33
N LEU A 256 -8.08 -19.12 5.00
CA LEU A 256 -9.24 -18.24 5.00
C LEU A 256 -9.72 -17.98 6.43
N ASP A 257 -9.91 -16.71 6.78
CA ASP A 257 -10.53 -16.30 8.03
C ASP A 257 -11.95 -16.90 8.12
N PRO A 258 -12.28 -17.61 9.20
CA PRO A 258 -13.62 -18.19 9.40
C PRO A 258 -14.75 -17.16 9.46
N SER A 259 -14.47 -15.91 9.84
CA SER A 259 -15.44 -14.81 9.88
C SER A 259 -15.82 -14.28 8.49
N MET A 260 -15.03 -14.63 7.44
CA MET A 260 -15.30 -14.22 6.08
C MET A 260 -16.65 -14.74 5.56
N PRO A 261 -17.49 -13.90 4.93
CA PRO A 261 -18.76 -14.31 4.34
C PRO A 261 -18.57 -15.49 3.37
N LYS A 262 -19.41 -16.53 3.53
CA LYS A 262 -19.27 -17.78 2.78
C LYS A 262 -19.32 -17.57 1.26
N GLN A 263 -20.19 -16.67 0.78
CA GLN A 263 -20.36 -16.33 -0.64
C GLN A 263 -19.12 -15.69 -1.26
N LEU A 264 -18.24 -15.04 -0.47
CA LEU A 264 -17.03 -14.39 -0.97
C LEU A 264 -15.81 -15.31 -1.01
N ARG A 265 -15.81 -16.40 -0.22
CA ARG A 265 -14.67 -17.32 -0.10
C ARG A 265 -14.17 -17.89 -1.44
N PRO A 266 -15.04 -18.29 -2.40
CA PRO A 266 -14.58 -18.76 -3.71
C PRO A 266 -13.77 -17.70 -4.47
N TYR A 267 -14.22 -16.45 -4.45
CA TYR A 267 -13.57 -15.34 -5.14
C TYR A 267 -12.24 -14.95 -4.48
N VAL A 268 -12.20 -14.94 -3.14
CA VAL A 268 -10.96 -14.69 -2.38
C VAL A 268 -9.93 -15.77 -2.68
N ARG A 269 -10.34 -17.04 -2.69
CA ARG A 269 -9.47 -18.15 -3.09
C ARG A 269 -8.97 -17.99 -4.53
N ALA A 270 -9.85 -17.65 -5.45
CA ALA A 270 -9.53 -17.46 -6.85
C ALA A 270 -8.52 -16.30 -7.04
N GLY A 271 -8.66 -15.19 -6.31
CA GLY A 271 -7.72 -14.06 -6.39
C GLY A 271 -6.28 -14.44 -6.06
N VAL A 272 -6.06 -15.19 -4.99
CA VAL A 272 -4.72 -15.69 -4.65
C VAL A 272 -4.21 -16.69 -5.69
N LEU A 273 -5.07 -17.58 -6.17
CA LEU A 273 -4.67 -18.63 -7.12
C LEU A 273 -4.45 -18.11 -8.56
N GLU A 274 -4.85 -16.88 -8.89
CA GLU A 274 -4.50 -16.24 -10.16
C GLU A 274 -2.98 -16.13 -10.42
N TRP A 275 -2.17 -16.19 -9.38
CA TRP A 275 -0.72 -16.13 -9.48
C TRP A 275 -0.06 -17.47 -9.87
N LEU A 276 -0.80 -18.59 -9.86
CA LEU A 276 -0.24 -19.91 -10.20
C LEU A 276 0.48 -19.93 -11.56
N PRO A 277 -0.06 -19.36 -12.66
CA PRO A 277 0.66 -19.30 -13.94
C PRO A 277 1.96 -18.49 -13.88
N ALA A 278 2.05 -17.48 -13.02
CA ALA A 278 3.28 -16.73 -12.81
C ALA A 278 4.37 -17.59 -12.13
N PHE A 279 4.00 -18.38 -11.13
CA PHE A 279 4.90 -19.32 -10.48
C PHE A 279 5.27 -20.51 -11.40
N GLU A 280 4.40 -20.92 -12.29
CA GLU A 280 4.72 -21.93 -13.32
C GLU A 280 5.79 -21.39 -14.30
N ALA A 281 5.71 -20.12 -14.69
CA ALA A 281 6.75 -19.47 -15.49
C ALA A 281 8.10 -19.41 -14.75
N ALA A 282 8.10 -19.38 -13.41
CA ALA A 282 9.28 -19.48 -12.57
C ALA A 282 9.74 -20.94 -12.33
N GLY A 283 9.03 -21.94 -12.87
CA GLY A 283 9.34 -23.37 -12.77
C GLY A 283 8.72 -24.10 -11.59
N PHE A 284 7.66 -23.52 -10.95
CA PHE A 284 6.99 -24.14 -9.81
C PHE A 284 5.52 -24.42 -10.08
N LYS A 285 5.15 -25.70 -10.26
CA LYS A 285 3.76 -26.13 -10.36
C LYS A 285 3.11 -26.22 -8.98
N ASN A 286 1.88 -25.73 -8.84
CA ASN A 286 1.12 -25.77 -7.58
C ASN A 286 1.93 -25.12 -6.42
N ALA A 287 2.53 -23.95 -6.67
CA ALA A 287 3.35 -23.24 -5.69
C ALA A 287 2.53 -22.66 -4.53
N ILE A 288 1.22 -22.44 -4.73
CA ILE A 288 0.35 -21.74 -3.81
C ILE A 288 -0.86 -22.64 -3.49
N GLU A 289 -1.25 -22.64 -2.21
CA GLU A 289 -2.47 -23.28 -1.74
C GLU A 289 -3.28 -22.30 -0.88
N VAL A 290 -4.61 -22.38 -0.97
CA VAL A 290 -5.52 -21.65 -0.09
C VAL A 290 -6.40 -22.67 0.61
N ARG A 291 -6.28 -22.73 1.94
CA ARG A 291 -6.96 -23.71 2.79
C ARG A 291 -7.99 -23.05 3.70
N ASN A 292 -8.97 -23.82 4.15
CA ASN A 292 -9.80 -23.39 5.28
C ASN A 292 -9.00 -23.62 6.57
N LEU A 293 -9.12 -22.70 7.52
CA LEU A 293 -8.51 -22.89 8.84
C LEU A 293 -9.26 -24.02 9.57
N PRO A 294 -8.58 -25.06 10.08
CA PRO A 294 -9.21 -26.10 10.89
C PRO A 294 -9.87 -25.49 12.14
N LYS A 295 -11.04 -26.03 12.53
CA LYS A 295 -11.77 -25.50 13.69
C LYS A 295 -10.94 -25.54 14.98
N ASP A 296 -10.21 -26.64 15.18
CA ASP A 296 -9.39 -26.88 16.38
C ASP A 296 -8.10 -26.05 16.39
N SER A 297 -7.74 -25.42 15.27
CA SER A 297 -6.54 -24.58 15.14
C SER A 297 -6.83 -23.09 15.16
N MET A 298 -8.08 -22.66 15.35
CA MET A 298 -8.47 -21.25 15.26
C MET A 298 -7.73 -20.36 16.26
N ASP A 299 -7.64 -20.81 17.51
CA ASP A 299 -6.97 -20.04 18.56
C ASP A 299 -5.43 -20.07 18.40
N LEU A 300 -4.88 -21.19 17.91
CA LEU A 300 -3.44 -21.32 17.65
C LEU A 300 -3.02 -20.45 16.44
N ALA A 301 -3.78 -20.49 15.37
CA ALA A 301 -3.44 -19.80 14.13
C ALA A 301 -3.60 -18.27 14.20
N LYS A 302 -4.44 -17.77 15.11
CA LYS A 302 -4.83 -16.35 15.17
C LYS A 302 -3.64 -15.40 15.22
N HIS A 303 -2.59 -15.79 15.95
CA HIS A 303 -1.40 -14.97 16.18
C HIS A 303 -0.08 -15.74 16.02
N SER A 304 -0.06 -16.86 15.28
CA SER A 304 1.17 -17.61 15.03
C SER A 304 1.88 -17.14 13.76
N VAL A 305 3.21 -17.18 13.77
CA VAL A 305 4.07 -16.94 12.58
C VAL A 305 3.88 -18.06 11.54
N ASN A 306 3.48 -19.24 11.96
CA ASN A 306 3.32 -20.43 11.10
C ASN A 306 2.07 -20.38 10.19
N TYR A 307 1.17 -19.41 10.38
CA TYR A 307 -0.09 -19.32 9.63
C TYR A 307 -0.24 -17.97 8.96
N SER A 308 -0.23 -17.95 7.64
CA SER A 308 -0.60 -16.76 6.84
C SER A 308 -2.10 -16.75 6.61
N ILE A 309 -2.79 -15.73 7.10
CA ILE A 309 -4.25 -15.67 7.11
C ILE A 309 -4.75 -14.56 6.19
N ILE A 310 -5.79 -14.86 5.39
CA ILE A 310 -6.54 -13.84 4.66
C ILE A 310 -7.66 -13.37 5.58
N ARG A 311 -7.44 -12.20 6.22
CA ARG A 311 -8.30 -11.66 7.26
C ARG A 311 -9.41 -10.81 6.65
N TRP A 312 -10.64 -11.05 7.13
CA TRP A 312 -11.78 -10.21 6.80
C TRP A 312 -11.99 -9.18 7.92
N ARG A 313 -11.74 -7.91 7.64
CA ARG A 313 -11.96 -6.83 8.63
C ARG A 313 -13.31 -6.17 8.41
N THR A 314 -14.14 -6.17 9.45
CA THR A 314 -15.37 -5.38 9.52
C THR A 314 -15.07 -3.99 10.07
N LYS A 315 -15.99 -3.03 9.90
CA LYS A 315 -15.85 -1.62 10.32
C LYS A 315 -15.41 -1.44 11.78
N ASP A 316 -15.70 -2.41 12.66
CA ASP A 316 -15.44 -2.32 14.10
C ASP A 316 -13.97 -2.53 14.51
N HIS A 317 -13.12 -3.01 13.61
CA HIS A 317 -11.71 -3.30 13.91
C HIS A 317 -10.77 -2.12 13.65
N PHE A 318 -11.28 -0.97 13.17
CA PHE A 318 -10.44 0.18 12.91
C PHE A 318 -10.34 1.09 14.15
N ARG A 319 -9.16 1.18 14.72
CA ARG A 319 -8.74 2.12 15.77
C ARG A 319 -8.84 3.58 15.28
N GLY A 320 -10.06 4.10 15.08
CA GLY A 320 -10.28 5.55 14.93
C GLY A 320 -9.75 6.24 13.67
N HIS A 321 -9.13 5.54 12.75
CA HIS A 321 -8.80 6.04 11.42
C HIS A 321 -9.89 5.64 10.43
N LYS A 322 -10.16 6.50 9.43
CA LYS A 322 -10.96 6.13 8.26
C LYS A 322 -10.50 4.76 7.79
N LEU A 323 -11.44 3.88 7.44
CA LEU A 323 -11.18 2.56 6.87
C LEU A 323 -9.95 2.65 5.96
N GLY A 324 -8.80 2.15 6.41
CA GLY A 324 -7.65 1.96 5.55
C GLY A 324 -8.02 0.97 4.46
N GLY A 325 -7.42 1.06 3.29
CA GLY A 325 -7.57 0.06 2.23
C GLY A 325 -7.15 -1.33 2.71
N SER A 326 -7.28 -2.30 1.83
CA SER A 326 -6.66 -3.61 2.03
C SER A 326 -5.14 -3.45 2.11
N THR A 327 -4.45 -4.36 2.77
CA THR A 327 -2.99 -4.31 2.99
C THR A 327 -2.43 -5.68 3.34
N VAL A 328 -1.11 -5.80 3.37
CA VAL A 328 -0.40 -7.02 3.77
C VAL A 328 0.55 -6.74 4.93
N GLU A 329 0.43 -7.55 5.97
CA GLU A 329 1.38 -7.56 7.09
C GLU A 329 2.33 -8.76 6.92
N LYS A 330 3.64 -8.51 6.88
CA LYS A 330 4.68 -9.52 6.67
C LYS A 330 5.57 -9.67 7.90
N ILE A 331 5.97 -10.91 8.18
CA ILE A 331 7.05 -11.26 9.10
C ILE A 331 8.17 -11.85 8.25
N VAL A 332 9.36 -11.29 8.37
CA VAL A 332 10.48 -11.54 7.47
C VAL A 332 11.74 -11.86 8.25
N ASP A 333 12.45 -12.90 7.85
CA ASP A 333 13.83 -13.10 8.28
C ASP A 333 14.75 -12.11 7.56
N ILE A 334 15.11 -11.03 8.24
CA ILE A 334 15.91 -9.94 7.66
C ILE A 334 17.36 -10.36 7.33
N ARG A 335 17.82 -11.54 7.77
CA ARG A 335 19.14 -12.07 7.37
C ARG A 335 19.20 -12.40 5.88
N SER A 336 18.04 -12.70 5.26
CA SER A 336 17.97 -13.19 3.87
C SER A 336 16.83 -12.64 3.04
N GLY A 337 15.93 -11.85 3.64
CA GLY A 337 14.68 -11.41 3.01
C GLY A 337 13.62 -12.53 2.90
N GLU A 338 13.76 -13.66 3.62
CA GLU A 338 12.76 -14.72 3.59
C GLU A 338 11.45 -14.29 4.24
N ILE A 339 10.36 -14.34 3.51
CA ILE A 339 9.02 -14.15 4.06
C ILE A 339 8.63 -15.41 4.83
N LEU A 340 8.43 -15.27 6.13
CA LEU A 340 8.02 -16.36 7.02
C LEU A 340 6.50 -16.43 7.15
N LYS A 341 5.84 -15.24 7.12
CA LYS A 341 4.40 -15.07 7.19
C LYS A 341 3.97 -13.86 6.37
N ALA A 342 2.80 -13.93 5.76
CA ALA A 342 2.15 -12.78 5.15
C ALA A 342 0.63 -12.86 5.39
N ASP A 343 0.09 -11.99 6.22
CA ASP A 343 -1.35 -11.86 6.41
C ASP A 343 -1.91 -10.86 5.39
N ILE A 344 -2.89 -11.28 4.60
CA ILE A 344 -3.64 -10.41 3.69
C ILE A 344 -4.85 -9.87 4.45
N ILE A 345 -4.94 -8.55 4.58
CA ILE A 345 -5.99 -7.90 5.35
C ILE A 345 -6.95 -7.19 4.39
N LEU A 346 -8.15 -7.72 4.24
CA LEU A 346 -9.18 -7.14 3.38
C LEU A 346 -9.95 -6.09 4.17
N GLY A 347 -9.56 -4.82 4.01
CA GLY A 347 -10.10 -3.66 4.72
C GLY A 347 -10.99 -2.76 3.87
N THR A 348 -10.90 -2.83 2.54
CA THR A 348 -11.71 -2.02 1.63
C THR A 348 -13.18 -2.46 1.68
N SER A 349 -14.09 -1.51 1.84
CA SER A 349 -15.52 -1.83 1.94
C SER A 349 -16.09 -2.29 0.59
N ILE A 350 -17.12 -3.13 0.64
CA ILE A 350 -17.86 -3.53 -0.57
C ILE A 350 -18.43 -2.29 -1.29
N GLU A 351 -18.91 -1.30 -0.55
CA GLU A 351 -19.41 -0.04 -1.12
C GLU A 351 -18.34 0.68 -1.95
N GLU A 352 -17.10 0.74 -1.47
CA GLU A 352 -16.01 1.39 -2.20
C GLU A 352 -15.71 0.67 -3.53
N HIS A 353 -15.72 -0.65 -3.54
CA HIS A 353 -15.54 -1.45 -4.76
C HIS A 353 -16.66 -1.20 -5.78
N VAL A 354 -17.92 -1.26 -5.35
CA VAL A 354 -19.05 -1.11 -6.27
C VAL A 354 -19.19 0.34 -6.76
N ASP A 355 -18.91 1.34 -5.92
CA ASP A 355 -18.95 2.74 -6.31
C ASP A 355 -17.84 3.05 -7.34
N SER A 356 -16.63 2.55 -7.12
CA SER A 356 -15.52 2.70 -8.08
C SER A 356 -15.84 2.04 -9.42
N TYR A 357 -16.34 0.80 -9.40
CA TYR A 357 -16.72 0.12 -10.63
C TYR A 357 -17.88 0.82 -11.35
N PHE A 358 -18.89 1.31 -10.63
CA PHE A 358 -20.00 2.06 -11.19
C PHE A 358 -19.50 3.27 -11.97
N VAL A 359 -18.65 4.09 -11.35
CA VAL A 359 -18.13 5.32 -11.97
C VAL A 359 -17.26 5.05 -13.20
N CYS A 360 -16.54 3.92 -13.21
CA CYS A 360 -15.67 3.56 -14.33
C CYS A 360 -16.40 2.80 -15.45
N CYS A 361 -17.26 1.84 -15.11
CA CYS A 361 -17.71 0.80 -16.03
C CYS A 361 -19.22 0.70 -16.23
N ALA A 362 -20.07 1.43 -15.48
CA ALA A 362 -21.53 1.36 -15.64
C ALA A 362 -22.06 1.67 -17.04
N PRO A 363 -21.40 2.46 -17.91
CA PRO A 363 -21.78 2.61 -19.30
C PRO A 363 -21.61 1.36 -20.16
N MET A 364 -20.69 0.44 -19.78
CA MET A 364 -20.33 -0.76 -20.53
C MET A 364 -20.90 -2.05 -19.91
N ASP A 365 -21.32 -2.00 -18.64
CA ASP A 365 -21.81 -3.19 -17.91
C ASP A 365 -23.17 -2.91 -17.27
N ASP A 366 -24.23 -3.48 -17.84
CA ASP A 366 -25.59 -3.32 -17.33
C ASP A 366 -25.83 -3.94 -15.96
N ARG A 367 -24.92 -4.83 -15.49
CA ARG A 367 -24.95 -5.39 -14.13
C ARG A 367 -24.54 -4.35 -13.08
N ALA A 368 -23.83 -3.27 -13.49
CA ALA A 368 -23.41 -2.19 -12.58
C ALA A 368 -24.62 -1.30 -12.22
N ARG A 369 -25.59 -1.89 -11.53
CA ARG A 369 -26.81 -1.22 -11.01
C ARG A 369 -27.02 -1.62 -9.56
N TYR A 370 -27.46 -0.67 -8.74
CA TYR A 370 -27.66 -0.91 -7.31
C TYR A 370 -29.01 -1.57 -7.01
N PRO A 371 -29.06 -2.68 -6.25
CA PRO A 371 -27.90 -3.42 -5.70
C PRO A 371 -27.15 -4.19 -6.76
N PHE A 372 -25.82 -4.30 -6.61
CA PHE A 372 -24.99 -5.11 -7.51
C PHE A 372 -25.23 -6.60 -7.30
N PRO A 373 -25.15 -7.44 -8.35
CA PRO A 373 -25.18 -8.88 -8.21
C PRO A 373 -23.98 -9.40 -7.40
N ASP A 374 -24.20 -10.41 -6.57
CA ASP A 374 -23.16 -11.03 -5.72
C ASP A 374 -21.94 -11.51 -6.54
N GLU A 375 -22.18 -12.03 -7.76
CA GLU A 375 -21.10 -12.44 -8.67
C GLU A 375 -20.19 -11.26 -9.02
N LEU A 376 -20.73 -10.12 -9.39
CA LEU A 376 -19.94 -8.94 -9.74
C LEU A 376 -19.16 -8.43 -8.51
N ILE A 377 -19.80 -8.36 -7.35
CA ILE A 377 -19.13 -8.02 -6.09
C ILE A 377 -17.97 -8.98 -5.83
N GLY A 378 -18.21 -10.28 -6.01
CA GLY A 378 -17.17 -11.30 -5.85
C GLY A 378 -15.98 -11.09 -6.79
N ARG A 379 -16.22 -10.76 -8.06
CA ARG A 379 -15.17 -10.49 -9.05
C ARG A 379 -14.34 -9.25 -8.69
N LEU A 380 -14.96 -8.20 -8.19
CA LEU A 380 -14.25 -7.00 -7.72
C LEU A 380 -13.34 -7.30 -6.52
N ILE A 381 -13.84 -8.08 -5.56
CA ILE A 381 -13.05 -8.56 -4.42
C ILE A 381 -11.91 -9.48 -4.89
N GLN A 382 -12.15 -10.37 -5.85
CA GLN A 382 -11.14 -11.26 -6.43
C GLN A 382 -9.95 -10.45 -6.98
N SER A 383 -10.20 -9.38 -7.72
CA SER A 383 -9.14 -8.49 -8.24
C SER A 383 -8.33 -7.83 -7.12
N THR A 384 -9.01 -7.33 -6.08
CA THR A 384 -8.32 -6.75 -4.92
C THR A 384 -7.47 -7.79 -4.18
N VAL A 385 -7.99 -9.01 -4.00
CA VAL A 385 -7.22 -10.10 -3.38
C VAL A 385 -6.02 -10.50 -4.24
N ALA A 386 -6.15 -10.49 -5.56
CA ALA A 386 -5.03 -10.75 -6.46
C ALA A 386 -3.93 -9.69 -6.30
N HIS A 387 -4.30 -8.41 -6.16
CA HIS A 387 -3.38 -7.32 -5.87
C HIS A 387 -2.66 -7.52 -4.52
N GLU A 388 -3.41 -7.71 -3.44
CA GLU A 388 -2.82 -7.93 -2.11
C GLU A 388 -1.94 -9.20 -2.06
N ALA A 389 -2.30 -10.24 -2.81
CA ALA A 389 -1.46 -11.43 -2.93
C ALA A 389 -0.09 -11.11 -3.57
N GLY A 390 -0.03 -10.19 -4.52
CA GLY A 390 1.24 -9.70 -5.07
C GLY A 390 2.15 -9.11 -4.00
N HIS A 391 1.62 -8.31 -3.10
CA HIS A 391 2.35 -7.81 -1.94
C HIS A 391 2.80 -8.94 -1.00
N ALA A 392 1.96 -9.96 -0.81
CA ALA A 392 2.30 -11.13 -0.02
C ALA A 392 3.41 -11.97 -0.67
N PHE A 393 3.64 -11.84 -1.97
CA PHE A 393 4.76 -12.46 -2.71
C PHE A 393 5.99 -11.54 -2.82
N GLY A 394 5.98 -10.37 -2.19
CA GLY A 394 7.11 -9.45 -2.13
C GLY A 394 7.09 -8.34 -3.19
N ILE A 395 6.06 -8.25 -4.03
CA ILE A 395 5.99 -7.25 -5.11
C ILE A 395 5.43 -5.93 -4.56
N LYS A 396 5.99 -4.81 -5.00
CA LYS A 396 5.52 -3.44 -4.71
C LYS A 396 4.45 -3.01 -5.71
N ASP A 397 3.74 -1.93 -5.37
CA ASP A 397 2.98 -1.17 -6.36
C ASP A 397 3.89 -0.63 -7.47
N GLY A 398 3.37 -0.58 -8.70
CA GLY A 398 4.09 -0.05 -9.83
C GLY A 398 3.14 0.41 -10.93
N ASN A 399 3.40 1.57 -11.51
CA ASN A 399 2.47 2.21 -12.44
C ASN A 399 2.98 2.36 -13.89
N PHE A 400 4.29 2.30 -14.11
CA PHE A 400 4.88 2.70 -15.39
C PHE A 400 4.47 1.83 -16.58
N GLY A 401 4.32 0.52 -16.38
CA GLY A 401 4.06 -0.40 -17.49
C GLY A 401 2.81 -0.08 -18.31
N GLU A 402 1.84 0.59 -17.70
CA GLU A 402 0.60 1.00 -18.37
C GLU A 402 0.87 2.05 -19.46
N PHE A 403 1.73 3.02 -19.18
CA PHE A 403 2.08 4.09 -20.13
C PHE A 403 2.67 3.55 -21.45
N ALA A 404 3.27 2.39 -21.42
CA ALA A 404 3.81 1.74 -22.61
C ALA A 404 2.76 0.96 -23.44
N TYR A 405 1.47 0.92 -23.01
CA TYR A 405 0.42 0.26 -23.77
C TYR A 405 -0.17 1.19 -24.83
N PRO A 406 -0.26 0.77 -26.11
CA PRO A 406 -0.91 1.57 -27.15
C PRO A 406 -2.42 1.73 -26.90
N LEU A 407 -2.94 2.95 -26.99
CA LEU A 407 -4.36 3.27 -26.76
C LEU A 407 -5.33 2.42 -27.60
N GLU A 408 -5.02 2.21 -28.87
CA GLU A 408 -5.85 1.40 -29.77
C GLU A 408 -5.85 -0.09 -29.36
N LYS A 409 -4.77 -0.57 -28.72
CA LYS A 409 -4.67 -1.95 -28.23
C LYS A 409 -5.49 -2.19 -27.00
N VAL A 410 -5.50 -1.25 -26.03
CA VAL A 410 -6.30 -1.42 -24.80
C VAL A 410 -7.81 -1.37 -25.08
N ARG A 411 -8.23 -1.05 -26.31
CA ARG A 411 -9.61 -1.14 -26.78
C ARG A 411 -9.89 -2.39 -27.63
N SER A 412 -8.90 -3.26 -27.81
CA SER A 412 -9.01 -4.50 -28.60
C SER A 412 -9.27 -5.71 -27.71
N VAL A 413 -10.36 -6.44 -27.92
CA VAL A 413 -10.70 -7.69 -27.20
C VAL A 413 -9.58 -8.72 -27.29
N ALA A 414 -8.94 -8.87 -28.46
CA ALA A 414 -7.85 -9.82 -28.66
C ALA A 414 -6.62 -9.47 -27.81
N TRP A 415 -6.28 -8.20 -27.70
CA TRP A 415 -5.23 -7.73 -26.82
C TRP A 415 -5.59 -7.93 -25.35
N LEU A 416 -6.77 -7.48 -24.94
CA LEU A 416 -7.23 -7.53 -23.54
C LEU A 416 -7.26 -8.96 -22.98
N ARG A 417 -7.61 -9.95 -23.79
CA ARG A 417 -7.57 -11.37 -23.39
C ARG A 417 -6.16 -11.86 -23.06
N LYS A 418 -5.14 -11.30 -23.69
CA LYS A 418 -3.73 -11.72 -23.54
C LYS A 418 -2.97 -10.85 -22.55
N MET A 419 -3.18 -9.53 -22.63
CA MET A 419 -2.36 -8.51 -21.98
C MET A 419 -3.07 -7.79 -20.83
N GLY A 420 -4.42 -7.84 -20.78
CA GLY A 420 -5.20 -6.99 -19.88
C GLY A 420 -5.24 -5.52 -20.35
N HIS A 421 -5.95 -4.68 -19.65
CA HIS A 421 -5.92 -3.23 -19.88
C HIS A 421 -4.75 -2.55 -19.15
N THR A 422 -4.08 -3.27 -18.25
CA THR A 422 -2.86 -2.92 -17.54
C THR A 422 -1.94 -4.15 -17.50
N PRO A 423 -0.60 -3.97 -17.55
CA PRO A 423 0.33 -5.10 -17.54
C PRO A 423 0.43 -5.81 -16.18
N SER A 424 -0.06 -5.21 -15.10
CA SER A 424 0.09 -5.72 -13.75
C SER A 424 -1.15 -5.48 -12.89
N VAL A 425 -1.51 -6.45 -12.07
CA VAL A 425 -2.51 -6.29 -11.02
C VAL A 425 -2.02 -5.40 -9.88
N MET A 426 -0.70 -5.14 -9.81
CA MET A 426 -0.09 -4.25 -8.81
C MET A 426 -0.25 -2.76 -9.14
N ASN A 427 -0.83 -2.42 -10.29
CA ASN A 427 -1.20 -1.06 -10.63
C ASN A 427 -2.55 -0.69 -9.98
N TYR A 428 -2.78 0.60 -9.73
CA TYR A 428 -4.03 1.05 -9.10
C TYR A 428 -5.19 1.25 -10.07
N SER A 429 -5.00 1.06 -11.37
CA SER A 429 -6.04 1.17 -12.40
C SER A 429 -6.95 -0.06 -12.44
N ARG A 430 -7.71 -0.25 -11.39
CA ARG A 430 -8.50 -1.47 -11.14
C ARG A 430 -9.57 -1.77 -12.20
N ASN A 431 -10.10 -0.73 -12.85
CA ASN A 431 -11.24 -0.81 -13.76
C ASN A 431 -10.95 -0.12 -15.09
N HIS A 432 -11.32 -0.75 -16.18
CA HIS A 432 -11.05 -0.27 -17.53
C HIS A 432 -12.02 0.87 -17.95
N HIS A 433 -11.75 2.08 -17.47
CA HIS A 433 -12.61 3.26 -17.68
C HIS A 433 -12.50 3.89 -19.07
N ILE A 434 -11.51 3.51 -19.88
CA ILE A 434 -11.28 4.02 -21.24
C ILE A 434 -12.15 3.29 -22.26
N ALA A 435 -12.51 2.03 -22.00
CA ALA A 435 -13.39 1.24 -22.85
C ALA A 435 -14.69 2.01 -23.14
N GLN A 436 -15.19 1.89 -24.36
CA GLN A 436 -16.45 2.52 -24.76
C GLN A 436 -17.52 1.45 -25.03
N PRO A 437 -18.82 1.75 -24.85
CA PRO A 437 -19.87 0.80 -25.22
C PRO A 437 -19.75 0.29 -26.65
N GLU A 438 -19.27 1.13 -27.56
CA GLU A 438 -19.08 0.82 -28.98
C GLU A 438 -17.97 -0.20 -29.23
N ASP A 439 -17.02 -0.39 -28.29
CA ASP A 439 -15.92 -1.35 -28.40
C ASP A 439 -16.39 -2.80 -28.18
N SER A 440 -17.59 -2.98 -27.64
CA SER A 440 -18.18 -4.31 -27.35
C SER A 440 -17.24 -5.23 -26.55
N ILE A 441 -16.51 -4.65 -25.60
CA ILE A 441 -15.57 -5.40 -24.74
C ILE A 441 -16.35 -6.25 -23.77
N PRO A 442 -16.07 -7.57 -23.69
CA PRO A 442 -16.66 -8.44 -22.68
C PRO A 442 -16.41 -7.91 -21.26
N VAL A 443 -17.46 -7.90 -20.43
CA VAL A 443 -17.44 -7.28 -19.10
C VAL A 443 -16.43 -7.89 -18.12
N ASP A 444 -16.01 -9.13 -18.32
CA ASP A 444 -14.95 -9.79 -17.56
C ASP A 444 -13.54 -9.21 -17.85
N LEU A 445 -13.38 -8.50 -18.97
CA LEU A 445 -12.14 -7.81 -19.34
C LEU A 445 -12.08 -6.35 -18.86
N LEU A 446 -13.13 -5.86 -18.19
CA LEU A 446 -13.18 -4.52 -17.60
C LEU A 446 -12.52 -4.46 -16.21
N ILE A 447 -12.23 -5.60 -15.61
CA ILE A 447 -11.62 -5.72 -14.27
C ILE A 447 -10.17 -6.18 -14.41
N GLN A 448 -9.29 -5.52 -13.68
CA GLN A 448 -7.86 -5.83 -13.65
C GLN A 448 -7.57 -7.26 -13.17
N ARG A 449 -6.56 -7.90 -13.74
CA ARG A 449 -6.12 -9.28 -13.48
C ARG A 449 -4.59 -9.38 -13.43
N VAL A 450 -4.09 -10.50 -12.90
CA VAL A 450 -2.66 -10.83 -12.95
C VAL A 450 -2.16 -10.83 -14.40
N GLY A 451 -1.21 -9.95 -14.70
CA GLY A 451 -0.79 -9.62 -16.06
C GLY A 451 0.63 -10.09 -16.42
N PRO A 452 1.12 -9.66 -17.58
CA PRO A 452 2.46 -10.06 -18.08
C PRO A 452 3.60 -9.53 -17.20
N LEU A 453 3.49 -8.33 -16.61
CA LEU A 453 4.51 -7.77 -15.72
C LEU A 453 4.58 -8.55 -14.41
N ASP A 454 3.44 -9.00 -13.88
CA ASP A 454 3.38 -9.83 -12.68
C ASP A 454 4.09 -11.16 -12.88
N ARG A 455 3.85 -11.82 -14.02
CA ARG A 455 4.54 -13.07 -14.40
C ARG A 455 6.04 -12.88 -14.53
N TYR A 456 6.46 -11.77 -15.12
CA TYR A 456 7.85 -11.40 -15.26
C TYR A 456 8.52 -11.15 -13.91
N HIS A 457 7.86 -10.43 -12.98
CA HIS A 457 8.36 -10.22 -11.64
C HIS A 457 8.52 -11.55 -10.87
N ILE A 458 7.51 -12.42 -10.88
CA ILE A 458 7.59 -13.73 -10.21
C ILE A 458 8.68 -14.60 -10.85
N GLN A 459 8.81 -14.59 -12.18
CA GLN A 459 9.89 -15.32 -12.85
C GLN A 459 11.25 -14.85 -12.36
N TRP A 460 11.51 -13.55 -12.37
CA TRP A 460 12.77 -12.97 -11.92
C TRP A 460 13.03 -13.24 -10.42
N GLY A 461 12.02 -13.06 -9.55
CA GLY A 461 12.16 -13.19 -8.11
C GLY A 461 12.31 -14.63 -7.62
N TYR A 462 11.72 -15.60 -8.32
CA TYR A 462 11.58 -16.97 -7.80
C TYR A 462 12.27 -18.06 -8.66
N MET A 463 12.61 -17.80 -9.92
CA MET A 463 13.27 -18.79 -10.78
C MET A 463 14.58 -19.29 -10.14
N PRO A 464 14.79 -20.60 -9.95
CA PRO A 464 16.05 -21.14 -9.46
C PRO A 464 17.17 -20.93 -10.50
N ILE A 465 18.29 -20.39 -10.08
CA ILE A 465 19.49 -20.26 -10.92
C ILE A 465 20.42 -21.42 -10.63
N VAL A 466 20.57 -22.28 -11.63
CA VAL A 466 21.42 -23.48 -11.53
C VAL A 466 22.89 -23.07 -11.54
N GLY A 467 23.70 -23.69 -10.67
CA GLY A 467 25.14 -23.45 -10.58
C GLY A 467 25.55 -22.26 -9.72
N ALA A 468 24.66 -21.33 -9.39
CA ALA A 468 24.95 -20.21 -8.51
C ALA A 468 25.25 -20.74 -7.09
N LYS A 469 26.40 -20.36 -6.52
CA LYS A 469 26.84 -20.70 -5.16
C LYS A 469 26.64 -19.52 -4.19
N LYS A 470 26.87 -18.30 -4.67
CA LYS A 470 26.72 -17.04 -3.95
C LYS A 470 25.60 -16.20 -4.57
N PRO A 471 25.00 -15.26 -3.83
CA PRO A 471 23.97 -14.36 -4.38
C PRO A 471 24.44 -13.61 -5.65
N ALA A 472 25.68 -13.14 -5.70
CA ALA A 472 26.25 -12.43 -6.83
C ALA A 472 26.39 -13.29 -8.12
N ASP A 473 26.47 -14.61 -7.99
CA ASP A 473 26.56 -15.53 -9.13
C ASP A 473 25.26 -15.56 -9.95
N GLU A 474 24.14 -15.10 -9.38
CA GLU A 474 22.83 -15.02 -10.05
C GLU A 474 22.75 -13.84 -11.02
N PHE A 475 23.58 -12.80 -10.83
CA PHE A 475 23.48 -11.52 -11.54
C PHE A 475 23.47 -11.65 -13.07
N PRO A 476 24.35 -12.39 -13.76
CA PRO A 476 24.35 -12.43 -15.22
C PRO A 476 23.02 -12.93 -15.79
N VAL A 477 22.46 -14.00 -15.22
CA VAL A 477 21.18 -14.57 -15.67
C VAL A 477 20.01 -13.66 -15.37
N LEU A 478 20.04 -12.98 -14.21
CA LEU A 478 18.99 -12.05 -13.81
C LEU A 478 19.04 -10.75 -14.61
N ASP A 479 20.24 -10.24 -14.94
CA ASP A 479 20.40 -9.06 -15.78
C ASP A 479 19.90 -9.30 -17.21
N ASP A 480 20.21 -10.47 -17.80
CA ASP A 480 19.67 -10.86 -19.11
C ASP A 480 18.14 -10.86 -19.11
N LEU A 481 17.55 -11.32 -18.00
CA LEU A 481 16.09 -11.29 -17.86
C LEU A 481 15.58 -9.84 -17.74
N VAL A 482 16.25 -8.99 -16.96
CA VAL A 482 15.88 -7.57 -16.80
C VAL A 482 15.97 -6.82 -18.11
N ARG A 483 16.97 -7.10 -18.95
CA ARG A 483 17.15 -6.47 -20.27
C ARG A 483 16.00 -6.69 -21.25
N LYS A 484 15.06 -7.62 -20.98
CA LYS A 484 13.80 -7.70 -21.75
C LYS A 484 12.98 -6.41 -21.68
N GLN A 485 13.18 -5.58 -20.66
CA GLN A 485 12.59 -4.25 -20.54
C GLN A 485 13.02 -3.29 -21.66
N ASP A 486 14.13 -3.55 -22.33
CA ASP A 486 14.63 -2.75 -23.45
C ASP A 486 13.79 -2.97 -24.72
N THR A 487 13.26 -4.20 -24.88
CA THR A 487 12.40 -4.59 -26.01
C THR A 487 10.91 -4.43 -25.68
N PHE A 488 10.54 -4.66 -24.43
CA PHE A 488 9.15 -4.64 -23.96
C PHE A 488 8.98 -3.61 -22.84
N PRO A 489 8.75 -2.34 -23.18
CA PRO A 489 8.69 -1.25 -22.20
C PRO A 489 7.65 -1.45 -21.09
N TRP A 490 6.56 -2.16 -21.36
CA TRP A 490 5.55 -2.50 -20.35
C TRP A 490 6.03 -3.46 -19.24
N LEU A 491 7.24 -4.01 -19.36
CA LEU A 491 7.90 -4.77 -18.29
C LEU A 491 8.72 -3.88 -17.34
N ARG A 492 8.84 -2.58 -17.62
CA ARG A 492 9.51 -1.63 -16.73
C ARG A 492 8.70 -1.42 -15.45
N ASN A 493 9.40 -1.19 -14.37
CA ASN A 493 8.79 -0.89 -13.07
C ASN A 493 9.24 0.49 -12.59
N ASN A 494 8.29 1.30 -12.18
CA ASN A 494 8.53 2.52 -11.41
C ASN A 494 7.74 2.43 -10.12
N ALA A 495 8.42 2.57 -8.99
CA ALA A 495 7.76 2.71 -7.70
C ALA A 495 7.05 4.07 -7.63
N SER A 496 5.92 4.11 -6.91
CA SER A 496 5.27 5.37 -6.58
C SER A 496 6.26 6.30 -5.86
N ARG A 497 6.31 7.56 -6.26
CA ARG A 497 7.15 8.59 -5.66
C ARG A 497 6.30 9.59 -4.89
N ALA A 498 6.93 10.31 -3.99
CA ALA A 498 6.27 11.39 -3.23
C ALA A 498 5.74 12.52 -4.15
N GLU A 499 6.23 12.62 -5.37
CA GLU A 499 5.82 13.57 -6.39
C GLU A 499 5.57 12.86 -7.72
N ILE A 500 4.49 13.25 -8.39
CA ILE A 500 4.17 12.78 -9.75
C ILE A 500 5.06 13.53 -10.73
N LEU A 501 6.07 12.85 -11.26
CA LEU A 501 7.06 13.40 -12.16
C LEU A 501 6.69 13.27 -13.63
N GLY A 502 5.60 12.60 -13.96
CA GLY A 502 5.16 12.40 -15.34
C GLY A 502 4.07 11.34 -15.45
N PRO A 503 3.66 11.00 -16.68
CA PRO A 503 2.72 9.92 -16.96
C PRO A 503 3.23 8.57 -16.42
N GLY A 504 2.30 7.67 -16.12
CA GLY A 504 2.61 6.35 -15.55
C GLY A 504 2.97 6.37 -14.06
N LEU A 505 2.85 7.52 -13.38
CA LEU A 505 3.08 7.66 -11.94
C LEU A 505 1.83 8.10 -11.17
N THR A 506 0.70 8.20 -11.86
CA THR A 506 -0.59 8.59 -11.28
C THR A 506 -1.37 7.39 -10.79
N ASP A 507 -1.98 7.49 -9.61
CA ASP A 507 -2.82 6.44 -9.03
C ASP A 507 -4.25 6.46 -9.58
N GLU A 508 -4.92 5.29 -9.55
CA GLU A 508 -6.36 5.08 -9.79
C GLU A 508 -6.86 5.32 -11.22
N VAL A 509 -6.01 5.68 -12.17
CA VAL A 509 -6.40 5.90 -13.56
C VAL A 509 -5.57 5.01 -14.48
N ALA A 510 -6.21 4.24 -15.35
CA ALA A 510 -5.49 3.49 -16.38
C ALA A 510 -4.74 4.47 -17.30
N ASP A 511 -3.45 4.23 -17.46
CA ASP A 511 -2.60 5.04 -18.32
C ASP A 511 -2.27 4.29 -19.62
N ASN A 512 -1.75 5.00 -20.61
CA ASN A 512 -1.29 4.46 -21.88
C ASN A 512 -0.44 5.51 -22.61
N ASP A 513 0.01 5.20 -23.82
CA ASP A 513 0.83 6.08 -24.65
C ASP A 513 0.15 7.38 -25.11
N SER A 514 -1.15 7.55 -24.84
CA SER A 514 -1.94 8.70 -25.28
C SER A 514 -2.81 9.26 -24.14
N PRO A 515 -2.21 9.86 -23.08
CA PRO A 515 -2.92 10.30 -21.88
C PRO A 515 -4.09 11.26 -22.15
N ILE A 516 -3.93 12.21 -23.07
CA ILE A 516 -4.97 13.18 -23.42
C ILE A 516 -6.15 12.48 -24.08
N GLN A 517 -5.89 11.63 -25.09
CA GLN A 517 -6.97 10.95 -25.82
C GLN A 517 -7.73 9.96 -24.94
N SER A 518 -7.02 9.22 -24.08
CA SER A 518 -7.67 8.33 -23.13
C SER A 518 -8.48 9.09 -22.08
N THR A 519 -8.04 10.28 -21.67
CA THR A 519 -8.82 11.16 -20.79
C THR A 519 -10.10 11.64 -21.49
N ILE A 520 -10.05 11.98 -22.78
CA ILE A 520 -11.25 12.33 -23.55
C ILE A 520 -12.26 11.16 -23.57
N LEU A 521 -11.79 9.92 -23.75
CA LEU A 521 -12.64 8.73 -23.69
C LEU A 521 -13.24 8.54 -22.29
N GLY A 522 -12.42 8.70 -21.24
CA GLY A 522 -12.88 8.65 -19.86
C GLY A 522 -13.95 9.72 -19.55
N LEU A 523 -13.79 10.95 -20.06
CA LEU A 523 -14.79 12.03 -19.91
C LEU A 523 -16.10 11.70 -20.62
N LYS A 524 -16.08 11.02 -21.79
CA LYS A 524 -17.30 10.54 -22.46
C LYS A 524 -18.07 9.57 -21.56
N ASN A 525 -17.35 8.65 -20.88
CA ASN A 525 -17.97 7.72 -19.96
C ASN A 525 -18.48 8.42 -18.70
N LEU A 526 -17.76 9.38 -18.12
CA LEU A 526 -18.23 10.16 -16.98
C LEU A 526 -19.53 10.93 -17.29
N LYS A 527 -19.66 11.47 -18.50
CA LYS A 527 -20.90 12.11 -18.95
C LYS A 527 -22.07 11.11 -18.94
N ARG A 528 -21.84 9.88 -19.39
CA ARG A 528 -22.85 8.80 -19.36
C ARG A 528 -23.18 8.43 -17.91
N VAL A 529 -22.18 8.30 -17.04
CA VAL A 529 -22.36 8.01 -15.60
C VAL A 529 -23.23 9.05 -14.91
N ILE A 530 -22.96 10.35 -15.13
CA ILE A 530 -23.74 11.45 -14.54
C ILE A 530 -25.22 11.34 -14.95
N ALA A 531 -25.51 10.93 -16.19
CA ALA A 531 -26.87 10.70 -16.65
C ALA A 531 -27.54 9.44 -16.04
N LEU A 532 -26.74 8.46 -15.55
CA LEU A 532 -27.23 7.26 -14.89
C LEU A 532 -27.56 7.48 -13.40
N ILE A 533 -26.84 8.36 -12.70
CA ILE A 533 -26.95 8.57 -11.24
C ILE A 533 -28.40 8.83 -10.79
N PRO A 534 -29.19 9.74 -11.40
CA PRO A 534 -30.56 9.96 -10.94
C PRO A 534 -31.49 8.75 -11.17
N LYS A 535 -31.22 7.93 -12.20
CA LYS A 535 -31.98 6.70 -12.48
C LYS A 535 -31.73 5.66 -11.39
N ILE A 536 -30.48 5.54 -10.93
CA ILE A 536 -30.10 4.61 -9.84
C ILE A 536 -30.72 5.03 -8.50
N ASN A 537 -30.91 6.31 -8.26
CA ASN A 537 -31.52 6.82 -7.03
C ASN A 537 -33.06 6.83 -7.06
N GLN A 538 -33.67 6.52 -8.19
CA GLN A 538 -35.13 6.48 -8.32
C GLN A 538 -35.71 5.41 -7.37
N GLY A 539 -36.74 5.77 -6.59
CA GLY A 539 -37.35 4.89 -5.61
C GLY A 539 -36.59 4.72 -4.28
N LYS A 540 -35.45 5.37 -4.11
CA LYS A 540 -34.77 5.43 -2.79
C LYS A 540 -35.46 6.44 -1.87
N LYS A 541 -35.35 6.20 -0.54
CA LYS A 541 -35.98 7.07 0.48
C LYS A 541 -35.29 8.42 0.60
N ASP A 542 -34.00 8.49 0.24
CA ASP A 542 -33.16 9.68 0.39
C ASP A 542 -32.24 9.88 -0.83
N HIS A 543 -31.33 10.82 -0.73
CA HIS A 543 -30.35 11.13 -1.77
C HIS A 543 -28.90 10.79 -1.38
N GLU A 544 -28.67 9.96 -0.37
CA GLU A 544 -27.34 9.62 0.10
C GLU A 544 -26.53 8.92 -0.98
N LEU A 545 -27.10 7.89 -1.63
CA LEU A 545 -26.46 7.20 -2.75
C LEU A 545 -26.13 8.14 -3.90
N LEU A 546 -27.07 9.02 -4.26
CA LEU A 546 -26.88 10.01 -5.33
C LEU A 546 -25.73 10.97 -5.00
N LEU A 547 -25.68 11.50 -3.77
CA LEU A 547 -24.61 12.37 -3.30
C LEU A 547 -23.24 11.66 -3.30
N ARG A 548 -23.20 10.41 -2.83
CA ARG A 548 -21.99 9.59 -2.76
C ARG A 548 -21.43 9.32 -4.15
N LEU A 549 -22.27 8.87 -5.09
CA LEU A 549 -21.85 8.62 -6.48
C LEU A 549 -21.46 9.90 -7.23
N HIS A 550 -22.17 11.00 -7.01
CA HIS A 550 -21.79 12.28 -7.58
C HIS A 550 -20.39 12.71 -7.10
N LYS A 551 -20.14 12.65 -5.80
CA LYS A 551 -18.82 12.97 -5.22
C LYS A 551 -17.73 12.06 -5.78
N LYS A 552 -17.97 10.74 -5.83
CA LYS A 552 -17.02 9.76 -6.40
C LYS A 552 -16.72 10.05 -7.87
N THR A 553 -17.73 10.48 -8.64
CA THR A 553 -17.56 10.88 -10.05
C THR A 553 -16.66 12.12 -10.17
N LEU A 554 -16.83 13.13 -9.30
CA LEU A 554 -15.98 14.32 -9.27
C LEU A 554 -14.54 13.98 -8.82
N ASP A 555 -14.37 13.06 -7.88
CA ASP A 555 -13.03 12.58 -7.48
C ASP A 555 -12.35 11.87 -8.65
N PHE A 556 -13.09 11.04 -9.39
CA PHE A 556 -12.53 10.34 -10.55
C PHE A 556 -12.22 11.29 -11.72
N TRP A 557 -13.05 12.33 -11.94
CA TRP A 557 -12.73 13.42 -12.87
C TRP A 557 -11.42 14.11 -12.47
N TYR A 558 -11.25 14.44 -11.18
CA TYR A 558 -10.04 15.08 -10.68
C TYR A 558 -8.78 14.21 -10.95
N ARG A 559 -8.85 12.90 -10.71
CA ARG A 559 -7.74 11.98 -11.00
C ARG A 559 -7.35 11.96 -12.48
N GLN A 560 -8.33 11.98 -13.38
CA GLN A 560 -8.07 12.06 -14.81
C GLN A 560 -7.39 13.38 -15.20
N MET A 561 -7.77 14.49 -14.56
CA MET A 561 -7.11 15.79 -14.78
C MET A 561 -5.67 15.81 -14.20
N GLU A 562 -5.46 15.23 -13.04
CA GLU A 562 -4.10 15.08 -12.45
C GLU A 562 -3.15 14.34 -13.41
N ARG A 563 -3.66 13.33 -14.12
CA ARG A 563 -2.88 12.60 -15.11
C ARG A 563 -2.40 13.49 -16.24
N VAL A 564 -3.28 14.29 -16.83
CA VAL A 564 -2.89 15.24 -17.88
C VAL A 564 -1.96 16.31 -17.31
N LEU A 565 -2.23 16.80 -16.09
CA LEU A 565 -1.37 17.76 -15.40
C LEU A 565 0.05 17.22 -15.18
N SER A 566 0.24 15.90 -15.00
CA SER A 566 1.55 15.29 -14.84
C SER A 566 2.44 15.41 -16.09
N MET A 567 1.86 15.65 -17.26
CA MET A 567 2.59 15.85 -18.50
C MET A 567 3.33 17.20 -18.53
N VAL A 568 2.83 18.22 -17.82
CA VAL A 568 3.46 19.55 -17.76
C VAL A 568 4.66 19.49 -16.82
N GLY A 569 5.85 19.74 -17.34
CA GLY A 569 7.13 19.50 -16.64
C GLY A 569 7.32 18.00 -16.34
N GLY A 570 6.80 17.14 -17.22
CA GLY A 570 6.80 15.69 -17.03
C GLY A 570 7.98 14.99 -17.70
N TYR A 571 8.38 13.87 -17.10
CA TYR A 571 9.43 12.97 -17.61
C TYR A 571 8.89 11.57 -17.85
N GLU A 572 9.35 10.92 -18.92
CA GLU A 572 9.41 9.46 -18.97
C GLU A 572 10.60 9.01 -18.13
N ILE A 573 10.35 8.14 -17.13
CA ILE A 573 11.40 7.66 -16.22
C ILE A 573 11.72 6.21 -16.56
N ARG A 574 13.01 5.93 -16.80
CA ARG A 574 13.52 4.60 -17.06
C ARG A 574 14.63 4.25 -16.07
N ASN A 575 14.38 3.30 -15.19
CA ASN A 575 15.43 2.77 -14.34
C ASN A 575 16.41 1.96 -15.19
N ILE A 576 17.70 2.35 -15.19
CA ILE A 576 18.78 1.66 -15.92
C ILE A 576 19.94 1.37 -14.98
N SER A 577 20.71 0.31 -15.24
CA SER A 577 21.96 0.03 -14.54
C SER A 577 23.12 0.83 -15.14
N GLY A 578 24.25 0.94 -14.41
CA GLY A 578 25.44 1.60 -14.90
C GLY A 578 26.03 1.00 -16.19
N GLY A 579 25.67 -0.26 -16.51
CA GLY A 579 26.07 -0.93 -17.77
C GLY A 579 25.07 -0.77 -18.92
N GLN A 580 23.94 -0.06 -18.73
CA GLN A 580 22.97 0.21 -19.78
C GLN A 580 23.17 1.61 -20.36
N THR A 581 23.00 1.73 -21.69
CA THR A 581 22.98 3.03 -22.37
C THR A 581 21.61 3.68 -22.27
N GLY A 582 21.55 5.02 -22.30
CA GLY A 582 20.33 5.82 -22.25
C GLY A 582 20.28 6.77 -21.08
N THR A 583 19.14 7.43 -20.90
CA THR A 583 18.87 8.39 -19.84
C THR A 583 17.84 7.83 -18.85
N ILE A 584 17.96 8.21 -17.58
CA ILE A 584 16.96 7.86 -16.55
C ILE A 584 15.72 8.75 -16.71
N TYR A 585 15.91 10.03 -16.98
CA TYR A 585 14.85 11.03 -17.11
C TYR A 585 14.86 11.59 -18.53
N THR A 586 13.80 11.32 -19.28
CA THR A 586 13.61 11.89 -20.63
C THR A 586 12.41 12.86 -20.54
N PRO A 587 12.61 14.18 -20.77
CA PRO A 587 11.49 15.12 -20.80
C PRO A 587 10.46 14.73 -21.86
N LEU A 588 9.18 14.89 -21.58
CA LEU A 588 8.15 14.78 -22.60
C LEU A 588 8.35 15.87 -23.66
N ALA A 589 7.94 15.56 -24.90
CA ALA A 589 8.07 16.51 -26.01
C ALA A 589 7.35 17.84 -25.71
N LEU A 590 7.91 18.95 -26.19
CA LEU A 590 7.36 20.29 -25.92
C LEU A 590 5.90 20.40 -26.38
N ASP A 591 5.58 19.85 -27.56
CA ASP A 591 4.22 19.88 -28.10
C ASP A 591 3.22 19.07 -27.24
N GLU A 592 3.67 17.96 -26.66
CA GLU A 592 2.82 17.18 -25.73
C GLU A 592 2.52 17.96 -24.45
N GLN A 593 3.50 18.69 -23.93
CA GLN A 593 3.32 19.55 -22.75
C GLN A 593 2.39 20.73 -23.05
N ARG A 594 2.53 21.36 -24.22
CA ARG A 594 1.62 22.44 -24.69
C ARG A 594 0.18 21.94 -24.86
N GLN A 595 0.00 20.81 -25.52
CA GLN A 595 -1.33 20.18 -25.68
C GLN A 595 -1.95 19.84 -24.33
N ALA A 596 -1.16 19.39 -23.35
CA ALA A 596 -1.64 19.13 -21.99
C ALA A 596 -2.13 20.42 -21.31
N MET A 597 -1.41 21.54 -21.46
CA MET A 597 -1.83 22.83 -20.91
C MET A 597 -3.15 23.33 -21.54
N GLU A 598 -3.24 23.29 -22.87
CA GLU A 598 -4.47 23.67 -23.60
C GLU A 598 -5.66 22.80 -23.15
N PHE A 599 -5.45 21.49 -23.04
CA PHE A 599 -6.47 20.57 -22.55
C PHE A 599 -6.95 20.92 -21.13
N LEU A 600 -6.02 21.26 -20.24
CA LEU A 600 -6.35 21.65 -18.85
C LEU A 600 -7.15 22.95 -18.83
N LEU A 601 -6.82 23.94 -19.68
CA LEU A 601 -7.58 25.17 -19.79
C LEU A 601 -9.03 24.90 -20.19
N GLU A 602 -9.26 24.02 -21.16
CA GLU A 602 -10.58 23.68 -21.67
C GLU A 602 -11.41 22.80 -20.71
N HIS A 603 -10.76 21.83 -20.04
CA HIS A 603 -11.47 20.78 -19.30
C HIS A 603 -11.42 20.93 -17.78
N VAL A 604 -10.46 21.69 -17.24
CA VAL A 604 -10.37 22.01 -15.80
C VAL A 604 -10.96 23.37 -15.51
N PHE A 605 -10.51 24.41 -16.20
CA PHE A 605 -10.89 25.79 -15.89
C PHE A 605 -12.13 26.23 -16.61
N GLU A 606 -12.56 25.52 -17.66
CA GLU A 606 -13.84 25.66 -18.35
C GLU A 606 -14.64 24.35 -18.33
N VAL A 607 -14.93 23.84 -17.12
CA VAL A 607 -15.65 22.58 -17.01
C VAL A 607 -16.99 22.60 -17.74
N PRO A 608 -17.34 21.53 -18.47
CA PRO A 608 -18.57 21.45 -19.22
C PRO A 608 -19.80 21.49 -18.30
N ARG A 609 -20.93 22.02 -18.85
CA ARG A 609 -22.18 22.21 -18.10
C ARG A 609 -22.72 20.91 -17.49
N TRP A 610 -22.60 19.78 -18.21
CA TRP A 610 -23.04 18.48 -17.70
C TRP A 610 -22.35 18.05 -16.39
N LEU A 611 -21.11 18.52 -16.15
CA LEU A 611 -20.36 18.25 -14.92
C LEU A 611 -20.67 19.29 -13.84
N SER A 612 -20.66 20.58 -14.19
CA SER A 612 -20.86 21.69 -13.25
C SER A 612 -22.31 21.92 -12.84
N HIS A 613 -23.27 21.57 -13.71
CA HIS A 613 -24.70 21.78 -13.53
C HIS A 613 -25.51 20.57 -14.01
N PRO A 614 -25.32 19.37 -13.38
CA PRO A 614 -26.15 18.23 -13.71
C PRO A 614 -27.61 18.49 -13.32
N ASP A 615 -28.57 17.86 -14.00
CA ASP A 615 -30.01 18.07 -13.80
C ASP A 615 -30.47 17.84 -12.34
N TYR A 616 -29.75 16.99 -11.59
CA TYR A 616 -30.02 16.74 -10.19
C TYR A 616 -29.25 17.65 -9.21
N ARG A 617 -28.61 18.70 -9.68
CA ARG A 617 -27.76 19.59 -8.86
C ARG A 617 -28.46 20.11 -7.60
N THR A 618 -29.73 20.39 -7.64
CA THR A 618 -30.53 20.88 -6.51
C THR A 618 -30.69 19.82 -5.39
N LYS A 619 -30.42 18.55 -5.71
CA LYS A 619 -30.47 17.43 -4.74
C LYS A 619 -29.12 17.15 -4.09
N VAL A 620 -28.01 17.63 -4.64
CA VAL A 620 -26.64 17.41 -4.12
C VAL A 620 -25.92 18.69 -3.72
N GLY A 621 -26.33 19.83 -4.27
CA GLY A 621 -25.75 21.14 -3.96
C GLY A 621 -26.59 21.87 -2.91
N TYR A 622 -25.95 22.57 -2.01
CA TYR A 622 -26.58 23.42 -1.04
C TYR A 622 -25.67 24.56 -0.63
N THR A 623 -26.25 25.50 0.10
CA THR A 623 -25.65 26.81 0.34
C THR A 623 -24.58 26.82 1.42
N THR A 624 -24.57 25.80 2.29
CA THR A 624 -23.72 25.78 3.50
C THR A 624 -22.40 25.05 3.30
N ASN A 625 -22.25 24.24 2.24
CA ASN A 625 -21.01 23.53 1.96
C ASN A 625 -20.26 24.17 0.78
N SER A 626 -18.96 24.02 0.83
CA SER A 626 -18.07 24.46 -0.23
C SER A 626 -18.38 23.76 -1.56
N ASP A 627 -18.23 24.47 -2.67
CA ASP A 627 -18.33 23.90 -4.01
C ASP A 627 -17.20 22.89 -4.23
N TYR A 628 -17.53 21.60 -4.13
CA TYR A 628 -16.56 20.51 -4.21
C TYR A 628 -15.78 20.49 -5.53
N LEU A 629 -16.46 20.74 -6.65
CA LEU A 629 -15.82 20.83 -7.96
C LEU A 629 -14.84 22.01 -8.03
N LEU A 630 -15.24 23.18 -7.53
CA LEU A 630 -14.34 24.34 -7.48
C LEU A 630 -13.11 24.06 -6.62
N ASN A 631 -13.27 23.40 -5.47
CA ASN A 631 -12.13 23.05 -4.63
C ASN A 631 -11.14 22.14 -5.37
N ARG A 632 -11.62 21.19 -6.19
CA ARG A 632 -10.77 20.35 -7.03
C ARG A 632 -10.08 21.16 -8.15
N GLN A 633 -10.77 22.12 -8.77
CA GLN A 633 -10.17 23.03 -9.74
C GLN A 633 -9.05 23.88 -9.12
N LEU A 634 -9.30 24.44 -7.93
CA LEU A 634 -8.30 25.24 -7.22
C LEU A 634 -7.09 24.40 -6.77
N LYS A 635 -7.31 23.14 -6.42
CA LYS A 635 -6.20 22.21 -6.10
C LYS A 635 -5.35 21.93 -7.34
N LEU A 636 -5.97 21.67 -8.50
CA LEU A 636 -5.24 21.50 -9.76
C LEU A 636 -4.44 22.76 -10.15
N LEU A 637 -4.99 23.95 -9.89
CA LEU A 637 -4.29 25.20 -10.11
C LEU A 637 -3.05 25.33 -9.21
N GLN A 638 -3.17 24.99 -7.92
CA GLN A 638 -2.04 24.95 -6.98
C GLN A 638 -0.98 23.93 -7.39
N ASP A 639 -1.41 22.76 -7.86
CA ASP A 639 -0.49 21.70 -8.31
C ASP A 639 0.18 22.07 -9.63
N LEU A 640 -0.47 22.85 -10.50
CA LEU A 640 0.11 23.38 -11.74
C LEU A 640 1.28 24.35 -11.42
N PHE A 641 1.07 25.26 -10.48
CA PHE A 641 2.09 26.22 -10.03
C PHE A 641 2.91 25.74 -8.82
N ASN A 642 3.17 24.44 -8.73
CA ASN A 642 4.03 23.89 -7.70
C ASN A 642 5.49 24.28 -7.98
N ALA A 643 6.22 24.76 -6.97
CA ALA A 643 7.62 25.20 -7.12
C ALA A 643 8.52 24.15 -7.76
N ARG A 644 8.40 22.87 -7.33
CA ARG A 644 9.18 21.79 -7.92
C ARG A 644 8.89 21.55 -9.40
N ARG A 645 7.64 21.82 -9.86
CA ARG A 645 7.32 21.76 -11.29
C ARG A 645 7.98 22.92 -12.01
N MET A 646 7.97 24.12 -11.44
CA MET A 646 8.69 25.27 -12.02
C MET A 646 10.18 24.97 -12.15
N ASP A 647 10.82 24.47 -11.09
CA ASP A 647 12.23 24.04 -11.13
C ASP A 647 12.51 23.02 -12.24
N ARG A 648 11.60 22.06 -12.47
CA ARG A 648 11.73 21.09 -13.57
C ARG A 648 11.61 21.76 -14.95
N LEU A 649 10.68 22.67 -15.11
CA LEU A 649 10.51 23.40 -16.38
C LEU A 649 11.74 24.26 -16.70
N GLU A 650 12.29 24.97 -15.70
CA GLU A 650 13.55 25.68 -15.84
C GLU A 650 14.70 24.75 -16.25
N PHE A 651 14.83 23.63 -15.56
CA PHE A 651 15.88 22.65 -15.89
C PHE A 651 15.72 22.08 -17.31
N MET A 652 14.48 21.85 -17.75
CA MET A 652 14.20 21.38 -19.11
C MET A 652 14.54 22.46 -20.15
N GLU A 653 14.19 23.72 -19.89
CA GLU A 653 14.49 24.87 -20.72
C GLU A 653 15.99 25.04 -20.87
N GLU A 654 16.75 24.99 -19.78
CA GLU A 654 18.19 25.17 -19.77
C GLU A 654 18.94 24.02 -20.50
N ASN A 655 18.48 22.78 -20.35
CA ASN A 655 19.26 21.60 -20.73
C ASN A 655 18.75 20.83 -21.96
N TYR A 656 17.47 20.98 -22.32
CA TYR A 656 16.85 20.13 -23.37
C TYR A 656 16.14 20.94 -24.48
N PHE A 657 15.54 22.08 -24.15
CA PHE A 657 14.77 22.86 -25.11
C PHE A 657 15.46 24.21 -25.36
N LYS A 658 15.35 24.71 -26.59
CA LYS A 658 15.87 26.04 -26.93
C LYS A 658 14.82 27.13 -26.72
N ASP A 659 13.57 26.76 -26.50
CA ASP A 659 12.43 27.65 -26.35
C ASP A 659 12.24 28.02 -24.89
N GLU A 660 11.71 29.20 -24.62
CA GLU A 660 11.31 29.67 -23.28
C GLU A 660 10.06 28.92 -22.80
N LEU A 661 10.26 27.72 -22.26
CA LEU A 661 9.19 26.80 -21.88
C LEU A 661 8.35 27.35 -20.72
N LEU A 662 9.03 27.95 -19.73
CA LEU A 662 8.37 28.52 -18.56
C LEU A 662 7.54 29.76 -18.93
N ALA A 663 8.08 30.67 -19.73
CA ALA A 663 7.37 31.84 -20.23
C ALA A 663 6.15 31.40 -21.07
N SER A 664 6.32 30.44 -21.97
CA SER A 664 5.22 29.87 -22.75
C SER A 664 4.11 29.29 -21.86
N LEU A 665 4.46 28.62 -20.77
CA LEU A 665 3.46 28.10 -19.81
C LEU A 665 2.65 29.23 -19.19
N PHE A 666 3.30 30.25 -18.64
CA PHE A 666 2.62 31.38 -18.00
C PHE A 666 1.74 32.13 -19.02
N GLN A 667 2.25 32.37 -20.25
CA GLN A 667 1.49 33.00 -21.29
C GLN A 667 0.21 32.24 -21.65
N ILE A 668 0.34 30.92 -21.94
CA ILE A 668 -0.82 30.07 -22.29
C ILE A 668 -1.85 30.07 -21.16
N ILE A 669 -1.41 30.00 -19.91
CA ILE A 669 -2.29 30.01 -18.74
C ILE A 669 -2.93 31.38 -18.57
N GLY A 670 -2.14 32.46 -18.69
CA GLY A 670 -2.65 33.82 -18.61
C GLY A 670 -3.75 34.11 -19.66
N GLU A 671 -3.43 33.85 -20.92
CA GLU A 671 -4.38 33.99 -22.03
C GLU A 671 -5.63 33.12 -21.82
N GLY A 672 -5.47 31.85 -21.44
CA GLY A 672 -6.59 30.92 -21.25
C GLY A 672 -7.45 31.22 -20.03
N LEU A 673 -6.86 31.59 -18.89
CA LEU A 673 -7.60 31.90 -17.67
C LEU A 673 -8.27 33.26 -17.71
N PHE A 674 -7.76 34.21 -18.50
CA PHE A 674 -8.27 35.57 -18.58
C PHE A 674 -8.86 35.94 -19.95
N LYS A 675 -9.07 35.00 -20.86
CA LYS A 675 -9.54 35.18 -22.23
C LYS A 675 -10.85 36.00 -22.35
N GLU A 676 -11.70 35.98 -21.32
CA GLU A 676 -12.91 36.79 -21.32
C GLU A 676 -12.61 38.27 -21.31
N LEU A 677 -11.42 38.67 -20.85
CA LEU A 677 -11.01 40.08 -20.76
C LEU A 677 -10.66 40.68 -22.12
N GLU A 678 -10.36 39.88 -23.13
CA GLU A 678 -10.08 40.35 -24.51
C GLU A 678 -11.33 40.80 -25.27
N ARG A 679 -12.51 40.36 -24.84
CA ARG A 679 -13.78 40.68 -25.49
C ARG A 679 -14.03 42.18 -25.45
N SER A 680 -14.76 42.67 -26.47
CA SER A 680 -15.20 44.08 -26.52
C SER A 680 -16.08 44.49 -25.32
N ARG A 681 -16.80 43.56 -24.73
CA ARG A 681 -17.60 43.74 -23.50
C ARG A 681 -17.33 42.54 -22.58
N PRO A 682 -16.28 42.60 -21.74
CA PRO A 682 -15.94 41.51 -20.85
C PRO A 682 -17.05 41.18 -19.87
N ILE A 683 -17.39 39.88 -19.76
CA ILE A 683 -18.27 39.31 -18.73
C ILE A 683 -17.61 38.07 -18.18
N VAL A 684 -17.31 38.07 -16.87
CA VAL A 684 -16.67 36.97 -16.18
C VAL A 684 -17.68 36.30 -15.25
N THR A 685 -17.89 34.99 -15.41
CA THR A 685 -18.84 34.22 -14.57
C THR A 685 -18.34 34.10 -13.13
N PRO A 686 -19.19 33.92 -12.12
CA PRO A 686 -18.77 33.82 -10.71
C PRO A 686 -17.74 32.74 -10.45
N ARG A 687 -17.80 31.59 -11.11
CA ARG A 687 -16.81 30.52 -10.99
C ARG A 687 -15.45 30.95 -11.54
N ARG A 688 -15.42 31.52 -12.71
CA ARG A 688 -14.21 32.06 -13.35
C ARG A 688 -13.58 33.17 -12.50
N GLN A 689 -14.38 34.07 -11.92
CA GLN A 689 -13.89 35.11 -11.00
C GLN A 689 -13.09 34.51 -9.84
N ARG A 690 -13.57 33.40 -9.23
CA ARG A 690 -12.88 32.72 -8.12
C ARG A 690 -11.57 32.10 -8.59
N ILE A 691 -11.54 31.46 -9.76
CA ILE A 691 -10.33 30.87 -10.34
C ILE A 691 -9.30 31.94 -10.67
N GLN A 692 -9.69 33.02 -11.35
CA GLN A 692 -8.82 34.15 -11.69
C GLN A 692 -8.23 34.81 -10.45
N GLN A 693 -9.03 35.11 -9.42
CA GLN A 693 -8.53 35.66 -8.17
C GLN A 693 -7.59 34.70 -7.44
N ALA A 694 -7.88 33.40 -7.45
CA ALA A 694 -7.00 32.40 -6.82
C ALA A 694 -5.67 32.28 -7.58
N CYS A 695 -5.69 32.37 -8.91
CA CYS A 695 -4.49 32.40 -9.73
C CYS A 695 -3.61 33.60 -9.39
N LEU A 696 -4.16 34.80 -9.42
CA LEU A 696 -3.41 36.01 -9.08
C LEU A 696 -2.81 35.95 -7.67
N LYS A 697 -3.61 35.57 -6.67
CA LYS A 697 -3.11 35.40 -5.28
C LYS A 697 -1.98 34.39 -5.18
N LEU A 698 -2.12 33.25 -5.86
CA LEU A 698 -1.08 32.22 -5.86
C LEU A 698 0.22 32.72 -6.46
N LEU A 699 0.15 33.46 -7.58
CA LEU A 699 1.32 34.01 -8.26
C LEU A 699 1.95 35.15 -7.44
N THR A 700 1.17 36.12 -6.97
CA THR A 700 1.67 37.26 -6.16
C THR A 700 2.30 36.77 -4.86
N GLU A 701 1.65 35.87 -4.11
CA GLU A 701 2.20 35.28 -2.88
C GLU A 701 3.54 34.56 -3.09
N ASN A 702 3.80 34.01 -4.26
CA ASN A 702 5.05 33.30 -4.56
C ASN A 702 6.16 34.20 -5.07
N VAL A 703 5.84 35.35 -5.68
CA VAL A 703 6.84 36.38 -6.02
C VAL A 703 7.43 37.00 -4.75
N ASP A 704 6.60 37.29 -3.74
CA ASP A 704 6.99 37.99 -2.52
C ASP A 704 7.78 37.11 -1.52
N LYS A 705 7.71 35.77 -1.62
CA LYS A 705 8.39 34.88 -0.71
C LYS A 705 9.90 34.91 -0.93
N ASN A 706 10.64 35.25 0.12
CA ASN A 706 12.10 35.18 0.11
C ASN A 706 12.62 33.78 -0.21
N SER A 707 13.53 33.69 -1.18
CA SER A 707 14.18 32.45 -1.63
C SER A 707 15.21 31.97 -0.61
N TYR A 708 14.79 31.52 0.57
CA TYR A 708 15.70 30.81 1.46
C TYR A 708 15.62 29.30 1.14
N TYR A 709 16.71 28.77 0.62
CA TYR A 709 16.90 27.32 0.45
C TYR A 709 16.83 26.65 1.82
N ASN A 710 15.69 26.13 2.16
CA ASN A 710 15.53 25.29 3.35
C ASN A 710 15.96 23.87 2.98
N LEU A 711 17.27 23.61 3.03
CA LEU A 711 17.91 22.34 2.68
C LEU A 711 17.53 21.17 3.61
N GLY A 712 16.61 21.35 4.55
CA GLY A 712 16.39 20.39 5.64
C GLY A 712 14.99 19.81 5.79
N GLY A 713 14.01 20.12 4.96
CA GLY A 713 12.64 19.68 5.21
C GLY A 713 11.92 19.08 4.01
N LEU A 714 11.61 17.80 4.06
CA LEU A 714 10.66 17.10 3.19
C LEU A 714 9.19 17.57 3.38
N GLY A 715 8.99 18.83 3.73
CA GLY A 715 7.68 19.46 3.85
C GLY A 715 7.09 19.81 2.48
N ARG A 716 5.99 19.22 2.15
CA ARG A 716 5.27 19.24 0.86
C ARG A 716 4.80 20.60 0.33
N THR A 717 5.03 21.76 0.99
CA THR A 717 4.21 22.93 0.68
C THR A 717 4.89 24.31 0.70
N SER A 718 6.20 24.43 0.84
CA SER A 718 6.79 25.76 1.02
C SER A 718 8.18 25.99 0.43
N ALA A 719 8.56 25.27 -0.62
CA ALA A 719 9.72 25.70 -1.39
C ALA A 719 9.35 27.01 -2.10
N PRO A 720 10.16 28.09 -1.98
CA PRO A 720 9.94 29.29 -2.77
C PRO A 720 10.27 29.02 -4.24
N PHE A 721 9.70 29.81 -5.15
CA PHE A 721 10.09 29.79 -6.55
C PHE A 721 11.53 30.31 -6.69
N SER A 722 12.23 29.85 -7.73
CA SER A 722 13.55 30.37 -8.07
C SER A 722 13.46 31.84 -8.46
N ASP A 723 14.58 32.56 -8.45
CA ASP A 723 14.61 33.96 -8.88
C ASP A 723 14.31 34.10 -10.39
N TYR A 724 14.65 33.07 -11.20
CA TYR A 724 14.30 33.04 -12.61
C TYR A 724 12.78 32.85 -12.81
N SER A 725 12.16 31.88 -12.16
CA SER A 725 10.71 31.71 -12.19
C SER A 725 9.96 32.96 -11.72
N LYS A 726 10.47 33.65 -10.69
CA LYS A 726 9.88 34.91 -10.20
C LYS A 726 10.00 36.02 -11.24
N SER A 727 11.14 36.15 -11.94
CA SER A 727 11.32 37.14 -12.99
C SER A 727 10.35 36.94 -14.14
N VAL A 728 10.21 35.70 -14.64
CA VAL A 728 9.24 35.37 -15.69
C VAL A 728 7.81 35.66 -15.23
N MET A 729 7.47 35.21 -14.01
CA MET A 729 6.14 35.42 -13.43
C MET A 729 5.80 36.89 -13.23
N THR A 730 6.77 37.72 -12.81
CA THR A 730 6.59 39.17 -12.64
C THR A 730 6.24 39.84 -13.97
N PHE A 731 6.95 39.45 -15.04
CA PHE A 731 6.63 39.95 -16.37
C PHE A 731 5.18 39.63 -16.81
N GLU A 732 4.79 38.37 -16.63
CA GLU A 732 3.42 37.94 -16.98
C GLU A 732 2.35 38.60 -16.12
N LEU A 733 2.61 38.85 -14.84
CA LEU A 733 1.70 39.60 -13.97
C LEU A 733 1.52 41.06 -14.44
N MET A 734 2.58 41.70 -14.93
CA MET A 734 2.50 43.05 -15.53
C MET A 734 1.65 43.04 -16.81
N GLU A 735 1.77 42.03 -17.66
CA GLU A 735 0.91 41.93 -18.87
C GLU A 735 -0.56 41.68 -18.50
N LEU A 736 -0.83 40.84 -17.49
CA LEU A 736 -2.17 40.63 -16.95
C LEU A 736 -2.75 41.88 -16.32
N GLU A 737 -1.96 42.73 -15.67
CA GLU A 737 -2.39 44.01 -15.12
C GLU A 737 -2.90 44.94 -16.23
N LYS A 738 -2.13 45.10 -17.31
CA LYS A 738 -2.52 45.87 -18.49
C LYS A 738 -3.85 45.35 -19.09
N MET A 739 -3.98 44.01 -19.19
CA MET A 739 -5.19 43.38 -19.69
C MET A 739 -6.41 43.69 -18.80
N ILE A 740 -6.24 43.61 -17.47
CA ILE A 740 -7.28 43.92 -16.48
C ILE A 740 -7.69 45.38 -16.55
N GLU A 741 -6.76 46.31 -16.66
CA GLU A 741 -7.05 47.74 -16.81
C GLU A 741 -7.83 48.05 -18.06
N MET A 742 -7.44 47.46 -19.21
CA MET A 742 -8.17 47.62 -20.46
C MET A 742 -9.60 47.07 -20.40
N ALA A 743 -9.75 45.88 -19.75
CA ALA A 743 -11.05 45.25 -19.56
C ALA A 743 -11.95 46.05 -18.63
N LEU A 744 -11.38 46.68 -17.59
CA LEU A 744 -12.10 47.55 -16.65
C LEU A 744 -12.76 48.75 -17.33
N LYS A 745 -12.09 49.31 -18.33
CA LYS A 745 -12.63 50.43 -19.18
C LYS A 745 -13.74 49.96 -20.11
N ARG A 746 -13.74 48.71 -20.55
CA ARG A 746 -14.66 48.14 -21.55
C ARG A 746 -15.90 47.44 -20.96
N THR A 747 -15.80 46.93 -19.74
CA THR A 747 -16.90 46.17 -19.12
C THR A 747 -18.06 47.08 -18.70
N ARG A 748 -19.30 46.68 -19.01
CA ARG A 748 -20.54 47.29 -18.50
C ARG A 748 -21.21 46.45 -17.42
N ASP A 749 -20.73 45.21 -17.20
CA ASP A 749 -21.29 44.33 -16.17
C ASP A 749 -20.78 44.71 -14.80
N ARG A 750 -21.69 45.02 -13.88
CA ARG A 750 -21.36 45.48 -12.51
C ARG A 750 -20.56 44.44 -11.72
N ARG A 751 -20.87 43.15 -11.88
CA ARG A 751 -20.18 42.05 -11.16
C ARG A 751 -18.75 41.88 -11.68
N THR A 752 -18.59 41.90 -13.01
CA THR A 752 -17.27 41.82 -13.64
C THR A 752 -16.44 43.05 -13.26
N LYS A 753 -17.03 44.25 -13.23
CA LYS A 753 -16.32 45.45 -12.77
C LYS A 753 -15.82 45.34 -11.34
N GLY A 754 -16.66 44.85 -10.42
CA GLY A 754 -16.28 44.60 -9.04
C GLY A 754 -15.14 43.55 -8.91
N HIS A 755 -15.21 42.48 -9.70
CA HIS A 755 -14.18 41.45 -9.78
C HIS A 755 -12.84 42.04 -10.27
N LEU A 756 -12.81 42.77 -11.35
CA LEU A 756 -11.60 43.38 -11.90
C LEU A 756 -10.94 44.36 -10.94
N LEU A 757 -11.72 45.13 -10.18
CA LEU A 757 -11.22 46.02 -9.12
C LEU A 757 -10.55 45.22 -8.01
N VAL A 758 -11.04 44.02 -7.69
CA VAL A 758 -10.35 43.12 -6.71
C VAL A 758 -9.06 42.57 -7.31
N CYS A 759 -9.06 42.17 -8.59
CA CYS A 759 -7.86 41.73 -9.30
C CYS A 759 -6.76 42.80 -9.30
N SER A 760 -7.13 44.06 -9.66
CA SER A 760 -6.17 45.18 -9.60
C SER A 760 -5.59 45.40 -8.21
N ARG A 761 -6.37 45.23 -7.13
CA ARG A 761 -5.85 45.32 -5.76
C ARG A 761 -4.84 44.21 -5.44
N ILE A 762 -5.14 42.98 -5.86
CA ILE A 762 -4.21 41.84 -5.62
C ILE A 762 -2.86 42.13 -6.29
N LEU A 763 -2.87 42.73 -7.50
CA LEU A 763 -1.65 43.08 -8.21
C LEU A 763 -0.94 44.30 -7.60
N ALA A 764 -1.67 45.34 -7.15
CA ALA A 764 -1.08 46.52 -6.51
C ALA A 764 -0.39 46.22 -5.16
N ASP A 765 -0.63 45.05 -4.54
CA ASP A 765 0.09 44.58 -3.36
C ASP A 765 1.52 44.12 -3.70
N LEU A 766 1.86 43.92 -4.99
CA LEU A 766 3.24 43.60 -5.45
C LEU A 766 4.17 44.81 -5.45
N ASP A 767 3.61 46.03 -5.56
CA ASP A 767 4.40 47.28 -5.59
C ASP A 767 4.77 47.79 -4.19
N ARG A 768 4.42 47.06 -3.13
CA ARG A 768 4.74 47.38 -1.73
C ARG A 768 5.76 46.41 -1.15
#